data_ed7f891e54cb5a5181883d364b4a42b7
#
_entry.id   ed7f891e54cb5a5181883d364b4a42b7
#
_cell.length_a   1.000
_cell.length_b   1.000
_cell.length_c   1.000
_cell.angle_alpha   90.00
_cell.angle_beta   90.00
_cell.angle_gamma   90.00
#
_symmetry.space_group_name_H-M   'P 1'
#
loop_
_entity.id
_entity.type
_entity.pdbx_description
1 polymer ?
#
loop_
_entity_poly.entity_id
_entity_poly.type
_entity_poly.pdbx_seq_one_letter_code
_entity_poly.pdbx_strand_id
1 'polypeptide(L)'
;KARLMPWKKTGLTFPAEEPASDVEDILEPEIATPEITEVKPREPIAFPWLVMSALLLALMAQRTLEPPDRSIGLAVALYTLAGLAAVIAWFGLRQWSPPPLGEEASQPLPTTLRRTPLLIGCGLLSFAFLAFGGNQFNSFNLTLWLAGGALVMYALWIPDPDASSFGQRMRGWLIRPEWKITITPWTVMVVLSVLLVLFFRFDRLAEVPGEMFSDHAEKLLDVADVLAGEHRIFFPRNTGREAIQFYLTAAVAELFGTGLSFISLKIGTALLGVFALPFIYLLGKEIGNRWVGLFAFLLAGMAYWPNVISRVGLRFPLYPAFAAPTLYFLVRGLRRRNRNDFLLAGLFLGIGLHGYSAARFVPVVVVIAVGIYWLHSQAAGNRRQVIWALVALAFVSLIVFLPLMRYILEDTSGMFGYRALTRLGSVERPLPAPAWQILLSNLWKAWIMMFYDNGGIWVHSVVGRPALDVVTAALYFLGSVLVLARYIRSRNWLDLFLLISIPLLMMPSALSLAFPEENPSLNRTGAAIVPVFILAAIGLESLVHSLRTQMKPIPGRIAAAGVTALLLLWSGVQNYDLVMRQYDRQFMAFAWNTSEIGRVIRGFAESQGNPDSAYVVPYPHWVDTRLVGINAGYPLKDYALWPENFAATLEEPGAKLFILYPKDQDSLAQLQQLYPQGSLQVYDSVRDGKDFYMYYVPPMASDTGG
;
A
#
# COMPACT_ATOMS: atom_id res chain seq x y z
N LYS A 1 -34.09 -56.51 21.50
CA LYS A 1 -33.35 -57.74 21.81
C LYS A 1 -32.05 -57.76 21.09
N ALA A 2 -30.95 -57.35 21.74
CA ALA A 2 -29.60 -57.57 21.26
C ALA A 2 -28.74 -57.84 22.48
N ARG A 3 -28.06 -58.96 22.47
CA ARG A 3 -27.27 -59.53 23.56
C ARG A 3 -25.90 -58.89 23.62
N LEU A 4 -25.47 -58.42 24.77
CA LEU A 4 -24.12 -58.15 25.20
C LEU A 4 -23.29 -59.44 25.29
N MET A 5 -22.07 -59.45 24.83
CA MET A 5 -21.04 -60.46 25.15
C MET A 5 -19.81 -59.78 25.78
N PRO A 6 -19.20 -60.47 26.82
CA PRO A 6 -18.20 -59.85 27.68
C PRO A 6 -16.77 -60.03 27.14
N TRP A 7 -15.90 -59.04 27.42
CA TRP A 7 -14.46 -59.08 27.14
C TRP A 7 -13.73 -59.96 28.15
N LYS A 8 -12.99 -60.94 27.64
CA LYS A 8 -12.05 -61.74 28.43
C LYS A 8 -10.71 -60.95 28.55
N LYS A 9 -10.28 -60.82 29.83
CA LYS A 9 -8.89 -60.39 30.15
C LYS A 9 -7.98 -61.61 29.96
N THR A 10 -6.99 -61.49 29.09
CA THR A 10 -5.84 -62.39 29.04
C THR A 10 -4.67 -61.76 29.77
N GLY A 11 -4.29 -62.35 30.91
CA GLY A 11 -3.09 -61.95 31.61
C GLY A 11 -1.84 -62.56 30.93
N LEU A 12 -0.82 -61.77 30.77
CA LEU A 12 0.53 -62.19 30.44
C LEU A 12 1.36 -62.14 31.73
N THR A 13 1.74 -63.32 32.22
CA THR A 13 2.73 -63.51 33.28
C THR A 13 4.12 -63.49 32.69
N PHE A 14 4.99 -62.64 33.22
CA PHE A 14 6.44 -62.72 32.97
C PHE A 14 7.12 -63.62 33.96
N PRO A 15 8.14 -64.43 33.55
CA PRO A 15 8.90 -65.24 34.43
C PRO A 15 9.90 -64.45 35.26
N ALA A 16 10.12 -64.88 36.50
CA ALA A 16 11.10 -64.33 37.43
C ALA A 16 12.52 -64.69 36.99
N GLU A 17 13.44 -63.73 36.97
CA GLU A 17 14.86 -63.96 36.83
C GLU A 17 15.51 -64.22 38.18
N GLU A 18 16.34 -65.24 38.23
CA GLU A 18 17.25 -65.57 39.34
C GLU A 18 18.47 -64.63 39.36
N PRO A 19 19.09 -64.42 40.53
CA PRO A 19 20.21 -63.48 40.64
C PRO A 19 21.53 -64.18 40.22
N ALA A 20 22.23 -63.54 39.27
CA ALA A 20 23.61 -63.90 38.94
C ALA A 20 24.61 -62.96 39.64
N SER A 21 25.57 -63.56 40.28
CA SER A 21 26.66 -63.00 41.05
C SER A 21 27.75 -62.32 40.19
N ASP A 22 28.37 -61.29 40.79
CA ASP A 22 29.73 -60.82 40.65
C ASP A 22 30.26 -60.51 39.22
N VAL A 23 30.31 -59.23 38.86
CA VAL A 23 31.32 -58.70 37.95
C VAL A 23 31.83 -57.34 38.45
N GLU A 24 33.14 -57.27 38.48
CA GLU A 24 34.02 -56.23 38.98
C GLU A 24 33.70 -54.77 38.65
N ASP A 25 33.98 -53.90 39.64
CA ASP A 25 34.10 -52.46 39.52
C ASP A 25 34.94 -52.01 38.34
N ILE A 26 34.31 -51.49 37.28
CA ILE A 26 34.97 -50.60 36.33
C ILE A 26 34.46 -49.18 36.62
N LEU A 27 35.33 -48.35 37.20
CA LEU A 27 35.12 -46.94 37.43
C LEU A 27 34.80 -46.23 36.12
N GLU A 28 33.55 -45.91 35.86
CA GLU A 28 33.17 -44.91 34.87
C GLU A 28 33.64 -43.51 35.31
N PRO A 29 34.22 -42.71 34.43
CA PRO A 29 34.60 -41.34 34.77
C PRO A 29 33.31 -40.52 35.05
N GLU A 30 33.25 -39.99 36.23
CA GLU A 30 32.23 -39.03 36.70
C GLU A 30 32.15 -37.85 35.69
N ILE A 31 31.15 -37.91 34.78
CA ILE A 31 30.80 -36.77 33.93
C ILE A 31 30.23 -35.72 34.86
N ALA A 32 31.03 -34.74 35.20
CA ALA A 32 30.62 -33.55 35.91
C ALA A 32 29.43 -32.91 35.14
N THR A 33 28.22 -33.09 35.65
CA THR A 33 27.07 -32.31 35.21
C THR A 33 27.43 -30.83 35.37
N PRO A 34 27.36 -30.02 34.29
CA PRO A 34 27.62 -28.61 34.43
C PRO A 34 26.62 -28.04 35.43
N GLU A 35 27.12 -27.49 36.52
CA GLU A 35 26.33 -26.68 37.46
C GLU A 35 25.53 -25.68 36.64
N ILE A 36 24.24 -25.91 36.50
CA ILE A 36 23.31 -24.88 36.01
C ILE A 36 23.34 -23.80 37.06
N THR A 37 24.18 -22.80 36.86
CA THR A 37 24.18 -21.59 37.66
C THR A 37 22.78 -21.04 37.60
N GLU A 38 21.99 -21.25 38.63
CA GLU A 38 20.70 -20.59 38.81
C GLU A 38 20.94 -19.08 38.67
N VAL A 39 20.55 -18.55 37.52
CA VAL A 39 20.54 -17.09 37.30
C VAL A 39 19.51 -16.55 38.28
N LYS A 40 19.96 -16.06 39.44
CA LYS A 40 19.10 -15.39 40.43
C LYS A 40 18.15 -14.46 39.65
N PRO A 41 16.82 -14.59 39.81
CA PRO A 41 15.89 -13.67 39.23
C PRO A 41 16.25 -12.26 39.71
N ARG A 42 16.54 -11.36 38.76
CA ARG A 42 16.84 -9.96 39.08
C ARG A 42 15.64 -9.36 39.81
N GLU A 43 15.88 -8.67 40.89
CA GLU A 43 14.84 -7.85 41.53
C GLU A 43 14.28 -6.88 40.47
N PRO A 44 12.95 -6.82 40.30
CA PRO A 44 12.34 -5.95 39.31
C PRO A 44 12.71 -4.48 39.62
N ILE A 45 13.30 -3.80 38.64
CA ILE A 45 13.55 -2.36 38.72
C ILE A 45 12.20 -1.67 38.87
N ALA A 46 12.09 -0.71 39.79
CA ALA A 46 10.81 -0.09 40.11
C ALA A 46 10.15 0.60 38.90
N PHE A 47 10.96 1.13 37.99
CA PHE A 47 10.49 1.78 36.75
C PHE A 47 11.63 1.89 35.71
N PRO A 48 11.43 1.63 34.40
CA PRO A 48 12.46 1.70 33.37
C PRO A 48 12.66 3.16 32.88
N TRP A 49 13.21 4.01 33.73
CA TRP A 49 13.35 5.45 33.47
C TRP A 49 14.06 5.78 32.16
N LEU A 50 15.12 5.06 31.81
CA LEU A 50 15.91 5.35 30.62
C LEU A 50 15.14 5.04 29.33
N VAL A 51 14.31 4.00 29.36
CA VAL A 51 13.40 3.65 28.23
C VAL A 51 12.35 4.72 28.03
N MET A 52 11.73 5.19 29.14
CA MET A 52 10.73 6.26 29.08
C MET A 52 11.35 7.60 28.69
N SER A 53 12.56 7.90 29.16
CA SER A 53 13.30 9.11 28.73
C SER A 53 13.61 9.08 27.24
N ALA A 54 14.05 7.94 26.70
CA ALA A 54 14.29 7.80 25.26
C ALA A 54 13.00 8.06 24.43
N LEU A 55 11.86 7.52 24.89
CA LEU A 55 10.57 7.78 24.25
C LEU A 55 10.20 9.26 24.32
N LEU A 56 10.25 9.87 25.49
CA LEU A 56 9.88 11.28 25.67
C LEU A 56 10.78 12.21 24.85
N LEU A 57 12.10 11.97 24.83
CA LEU A 57 13.04 12.72 24.01
C LEU A 57 12.75 12.59 22.52
N ALA A 58 12.42 11.37 22.04
CA ALA A 58 12.06 11.16 20.64
C ALA A 58 10.73 11.85 20.28
N LEU A 59 9.72 11.81 21.15
CA LEU A 59 8.44 12.52 20.97
C LEU A 59 8.66 14.04 20.94
N MET A 60 9.45 14.58 21.86
CA MET A 60 9.82 16.00 21.89
C MET A 60 10.60 16.39 20.63
N ALA A 61 11.57 15.57 20.20
CA ALA A 61 12.34 15.80 18.99
C ALA A 61 11.41 15.91 17.76
N GLN A 62 10.48 14.97 17.60
CA GLN A 62 9.55 15.04 16.47
C GLN A 62 8.60 16.22 16.59
N ARG A 63 8.13 16.54 17.79
CA ARG A 63 7.26 17.71 18.00
C ARG A 63 7.91 19.02 17.58
N THR A 64 9.23 19.17 17.77
CA THR A 64 9.97 20.36 17.32
C THR A 64 10.20 20.42 15.81
N LEU A 65 9.88 19.36 15.05
CA LEU A 65 9.91 19.33 13.60
C LEU A 65 8.52 19.57 12.96
N GLU A 66 7.47 19.55 13.74
CA GLU A 66 6.12 19.86 13.22
C GLU A 66 6.00 21.37 12.88
N PRO A 67 5.33 21.70 11.75
CA PRO A 67 5.06 23.11 11.43
C PRO A 67 4.14 23.77 12.50
N PRO A 68 4.12 25.13 12.61
CA PRO A 68 4.87 26.08 11.78
C PRO A 68 6.32 26.33 12.26
N ASP A 69 6.58 26.24 13.56
CA ASP A 69 7.84 26.68 14.20
C ASP A 69 8.83 25.51 14.37
N ARG A 70 9.66 25.31 13.36
CA ARG A 70 10.59 24.18 13.32
C ARG A 70 11.97 24.51 13.87
N SER A 71 12.46 23.70 14.77
CA SER A 71 13.83 23.80 15.31
C SER A 71 14.64 22.54 14.97
N ILE A 72 15.32 22.55 13.82
CA ILE A 72 16.10 21.39 13.35
C ILE A 72 17.25 21.06 14.32
N GLY A 73 17.98 22.08 14.80
CA GLY A 73 19.12 21.87 15.73
C GLY A 73 18.67 21.20 17.04
N LEU A 74 17.56 21.68 17.61
CA LEU A 74 16.99 21.09 18.83
C LEU A 74 16.51 19.66 18.58
N ALA A 75 15.83 19.42 17.46
CA ALA A 75 15.35 18.09 17.09
C ALA A 75 16.49 17.07 16.96
N VAL A 76 17.58 17.45 16.25
CA VAL A 76 18.77 16.60 16.09
C VAL A 76 19.40 16.29 17.45
N ALA A 77 19.54 17.29 18.34
CA ALA A 77 20.08 17.07 19.69
C ALA A 77 19.19 16.11 20.49
N LEU A 78 17.87 16.31 20.48
CA LEU A 78 16.92 15.45 21.21
C LEU A 78 16.87 14.02 20.64
N TYR A 79 16.87 13.83 19.31
CA TYR A 79 16.96 12.51 18.70
C TYR A 79 18.28 11.81 19.01
N THR A 80 19.40 12.55 19.02
CA THR A 80 20.70 11.99 19.40
C THR A 80 20.67 11.50 20.85
N LEU A 81 20.15 12.30 21.78
CA LEU A 81 19.99 11.90 23.17
C LEU A 81 19.03 10.71 23.33
N ALA A 82 17.91 10.69 22.58
CA ALA A 82 16.98 9.56 22.57
C ALA A 82 17.65 8.27 22.09
N GLY A 83 18.42 8.34 21.01
CA GLY A 83 19.17 7.20 20.47
C GLY A 83 20.24 6.69 21.45
N LEU A 84 21.01 7.58 22.07
CA LEU A 84 21.98 7.23 23.11
C LEU A 84 21.29 6.57 24.31
N ALA A 85 20.18 7.14 24.79
CA ALA A 85 19.41 6.56 25.88
C ALA A 85 18.90 5.15 25.54
N ALA A 86 18.42 4.94 24.31
CA ALA A 86 17.98 3.64 23.83
C ALA A 86 19.11 2.61 23.78
N VAL A 87 20.27 2.99 23.27
CA VAL A 87 21.47 2.13 23.20
C VAL A 87 21.97 1.79 24.61
N ILE A 88 22.05 2.75 25.52
CA ILE A 88 22.46 2.52 26.92
C ILE A 88 21.42 1.63 27.63
N ALA A 89 20.12 1.88 27.43
CA ALA A 89 19.06 1.04 28.00
C ALA A 89 19.17 -0.41 27.57
N TRP A 90 19.59 -0.67 26.34
CA TRP A 90 19.75 -2.03 25.84
C TRP A 90 21.09 -2.67 26.27
N PHE A 91 22.24 -2.06 25.89
CA PHE A 91 23.56 -2.68 26.10
C PHE A 91 24.05 -2.57 27.55
N GLY A 92 23.83 -1.41 28.17
CA GLY A 92 24.32 -1.15 29.54
C GLY A 92 23.44 -1.74 30.62
N LEU A 93 22.17 -1.36 30.62
CA LEU A 93 21.23 -1.73 31.71
C LEU A 93 20.36 -2.93 31.39
N ARG A 94 20.35 -3.40 30.15
CA ARG A 94 19.47 -4.48 29.65
C ARG A 94 17.99 -4.26 29.98
N GLN A 95 17.57 -3.00 30.03
CA GLN A 95 16.18 -2.60 30.30
C GLN A 95 15.31 -2.65 29.06
N TRP A 96 15.91 -2.62 27.89
CA TRP A 96 15.19 -2.56 26.61
C TRP A 96 15.77 -3.56 25.62
N SER A 97 14.90 -4.32 24.96
CA SER A 97 15.31 -5.24 23.89
C SER A 97 14.19 -5.38 22.86
N PRO A 98 14.53 -5.39 21.57
CA PRO A 98 13.54 -5.71 20.55
C PRO A 98 13.08 -7.16 20.70
N PRO A 99 11.87 -7.50 20.21
CA PRO A 99 11.38 -8.86 20.26
C PRO A 99 12.36 -9.80 19.54
N PRO A 100 12.57 -11.03 20.07
CA PRO A 100 13.45 -11.98 19.42
C PRO A 100 12.93 -12.32 18.04
N LEU A 101 13.85 -12.52 17.09
CA LEU A 101 13.52 -13.09 15.80
C LEU A 101 13.17 -14.56 16.01
N GLY A 102 12.08 -15.02 15.42
CA GLY A 102 11.69 -16.43 15.49
C GLY A 102 12.74 -17.34 14.83
N GLU A 103 12.76 -18.60 15.18
CA GLU A 103 13.69 -19.60 14.66
C GLU A 103 13.58 -19.75 13.15
N GLU A 104 14.71 -19.93 12.48
CA GLU A 104 14.78 -20.26 11.05
C GLU A 104 14.74 -21.78 10.87
N ALA A 105 14.05 -22.24 9.81
CA ALA A 105 14.02 -23.65 9.49
C ALA A 105 15.41 -24.20 9.17
N SER A 106 15.74 -25.39 9.64
CA SER A 106 17.04 -26.05 9.40
C SER A 106 17.03 -26.89 8.13
N GLN A 107 15.86 -27.39 7.70
CA GLN A 107 15.76 -28.28 6.53
C GLN A 107 16.03 -27.53 5.21
N PRO A 108 16.69 -28.16 4.23
CA PRO A 108 16.91 -27.54 2.94
C PRO A 108 15.60 -27.37 2.16
N LEU A 109 15.55 -26.34 1.30
CA LEU A 109 14.45 -26.10 0.36
C LEU A 109 14.28 -27.31 -0.59
N PRO A 110 13.07 -27.88 -0.71
CA PRO A 110 12.82 -28.99 -1.62
C PRO A 110 12.88 -28.55 -3.09
N THR A 111 13.47 -29.40 -3.95
CA THR A 111 13.70 -29.11 -5.38
C THR A 111 12.88 -29.96 -6.33
N THR A 112 11.99 -30.83 -5.82
CA THR A 112 11.14 -31.71 -6.64
C THR A 112 10.18 -30.91 -7.51
N LEU A 113 9.95 -31.33 -8.76
CA LEU A 113 8.99 -30.75 -9.69
C LEU A 113 8.27 -31.84 -10.49
N ARG A 114 7.03 -31.56 -10.90
CA ARG A 114 6.23 -32.43 -11.77
C ARG A 114 6.43 -32.02 -13.22
N ARG A 115 7.19 -32.81 -13.98
CA ARG A 115 7.64 -32.44 -15.34
C ARG A 115 6.46 -32.31 -16.33
N THR A 116 5.54 -33.26 -16.34
CA THR A 116 4.42 -33.27 -17.30
C THR A 116 3.51 -32.04 -17.19
N PRO A 117 2.95 -31.69 -16.03
CA PRO A 117 2.13 -30.46 -15.92
C PRO A 117 2.93 -29.19 -16.19
N LEU A 118 4.24 -29.16 -15.88
CA LEU A 118 5.12 -28.05 -16.22
C LEU A 118 5.19 -27.84 -17.75
N LEU A 119 5.47 -28.92 -18.51
CA LEU A 119 5.59 -28.84 -19.97
C LEU A 119 4.28 -28.46 -20.63
N ILE A 120 3.16 -29.05 -20.19
CA ILE A 120 1.81 -28.68 -20.71
C ILE A 120 1.52 -27.22 -20.38
N GLY A 121 1.77 -26.78 -19.13
CA GLY A 121 1.58 -25.40 -18.72
C GLY A 121 2.40 -24.41 -19.55
N CYS A 122 3.69 -24.70 -19.79
CA CYS A 122 4.55 -23.88 -20.65
C CYS A 122 4.03 -23.82 -22.08
N GLY A 123 3.55 -24.96 -22.63
CA GLY A 123 2.92 -24.99 -23.95
C GLY A 123 1.69 -24.07 -24.05
N LEU A 124 0.77 -24.18 -23.08
CA LEU A 124 -0.41 -23.28 -23.03
C LEU A 124 -0.01 -21.81 -22.90
N LEU A 125 1.00 -21.49 -22.09
CA LEU A 125 1.50 -20.12 -21.91
C LEU A 125 2.16 -19.58 -23.19
N SER A 126 2.83 -20.41 -23.99
CA SER A 126 3.39 -20.02 -25.28
C SER A 126 2.25 -19.67 -26.28
N PHE A 127 1.18 -20.46 -26.30
CA PHE A 127 -0.01 -20.11 -27.09
C PHE A 127 -0.71 -18.87 -26.57
N ALA A 128 -0.85 -18.72 -25.23
CA ALA A 128 -1.41 -17.51 -24.63
C ALA A 128 -0.62 -16.27 -25.02
N PHE A 129 0.72 -16.35 -25.02
CA PHE A 129 1.59 -15.25 -25.43
C PHE A 129 1.32 -14.78 -26.85
N LEU A 130 1.13 -15.71 -27.79
CA LEU A 130 0.75 -15.38 -29.17
C LEU A 130 -0.66 -14.79 -29.24
N ALA A 131 -1.58 -15.34 -28.46
CA ALA A 131 -2.99 -14.91 -28.44
C ALA A 131 -3.23 -13.54 -27.77
N PHE A 132 -2.25 -13.00 -27.01
CA PHE A 132 -2.32 -11.66 -26.41
C PHE A 132 -1.96 -10.53 -27.37
N GLY A 133 -1.70 -10.82 -28.65
CA GLY A 133 -1.49 -9.80 -29.67
C GLY A 133 -2.66 -8.82 -29.77
N GLY A 134 -2.37 -7.55 -30.17
CA GLY A 134 -3.39 -6.51 -30.35
C GLY A 134 -3.87 -5.84 -29.05
N ASN A 135 -3.15 -5.96 -27.94
CA ASN A 135 -3.41 -5.24 -26.68
C ASN A 135 -4.79 -5.52 -26.05
N GLN A 136 -5.34 -6.74 -26.19
CA GLN A 136 -6.68 -7.07 -25.69
C GLN A 136 -6.73 -8.39 -24.91
N PHE A 137 -7.52 -8.39 -23.84
CA PHE A 137 -7.99 -9.60 -23.19
C PHE A 137 -9.26 -10.12 -23.87
N ASN A 138 -9.31 -11.41 -24.08
CA ASN A 138 -10.51 -12.14 -24.52
C ASN A 138 -10.60 -13.48 -23.79
N SER A 139 -11.74 -14.14 -23.86
CA SER A 139 -11.98 -15.41 -23.15
C SER A 139 -10.97 -16.49 -23.53
N PHE A 140 -10.51 -16.52 -24.78
CA PHE A 140 -9.56 -17.52 -25.26
C PHE A 140 -8.16 -17.33 -24.64
N ASN A 141 -7.57 -16.12 -24.77
CA ASN A 141 -6.23 -15.86 -24.24
C ASN A 141 -6.20 -15.89 -22.70
N LEU A 142 -7.27 -15.42 -22.03
CA LEU A 142 -7.41 -15.55 -20.58
C LEU A 142 -7.46 -17.00 -20.12
N THR A 143 -8.24 -17.86 -20.81
CA THR A 143 -8.34 -19.29 -20.48
C THR A 143 -6.98 -19.98 -20.60
N LEU A 144 -6.28 -19.76 -21.71
CA LEU A 144 -4.93 -20.32 -21.93
C LEU A 144 -3.95 -19.88 -20.87
N TRP A 145 -3.94 -18.58 -20.54
CA TRP A 145 -3.03 -17.99 -19.56
C TRP A 145 -3.31 -18.49 -18.15
N LEU A 146 -4.57 -18.48 -17.71
CA LEU A 146 -4.94 -18.94 -16.36
C LEU A 146 -4.73 -20.46 -16.22
N ALA A 147 -5.10 -21.27 -17.22
CA ALA A 147 -4.88 -22.71 -17.19
C ALA A 147 -3.38 -23.06 -17.22
N GLY A 148 -2.61 -22.41 -18.10
CA GLY A 148 -1.15 -22.58 -18.16
C GLY A 148 -0.48 -22.17 -16.88
N GLY A 149 -0.83 -21.01 -16.31
CA GLY A 149 -0.31 -20.53 -15.02
C GLY A 149 -0.68 -21.47 -13.87
N ALA A 150 -1.92 -21.95 -13.80
CA ALA A 150 -2.34 -22.91 -12.78
C ALA A 150 -1.58 -24.24 -12.88
N LEU A 151 -1.34 -24.75 -14.08
CA LEU A 151 -0.54 -25.97 -14.29
C LEU A 151 0.91 -25.78 -13.88
N VAL A 152 1.54 -24.65 -14.18
CA VAL A 152 2.90 -24.35 -13.72
C VAL A 152 2.95 -24.21 -12.20
N MET A 153 2.01 -23.50 -11.59
CA MET A 153 1.89 -23.42 -10.13
C MET A 153 1.73 -24.80 -9.51
N TYR A 154 0.86 -25.66 -10.06
CA TYR A 154 0.70 -27.04 -9.60
C TYR A 154 1.97 -27.88 -9.79
N ALA A 155 2.70 -27.69 -10.89
CA ALA A 155 3.95 -28.41 -11.16
C ALA A 155 5.05 -28.09 -10.15
N LEU A 156 5.11 -26.83 -9.72
CA LEU A 156 6.10 -26.32 -8.76
C LEU A 156 5.64 -26.43 -7.31
N TRP A 157 4.33 -26.58 -7.03
CA TRP A 157 3.78 -26.61 -5.68
C TRP A 157 4.14 -27.90 -4.94
N ILE A 158 4.57 -27.76 -3.69
CA ILE A 158 4.83 -28.88 -2.79
C ILE A 158 3.61 -29.05 -1.88
N PRO A 159 2.87 -30.17 -2.00
CA PRO A 159 1.77 -30.44 -1.09
C PRO A 159 2.32 -30.68 0.31
N ASP A 160 1.60 -30.19 1.29
CA ASP A 160 1.84 -30.53 2.70
C ASP A 160 1.34 -31.98 2.91
N PRO A 161 2.22 -32.93 3.28
CA PRO A 161 1.83 -34.33 3.44
C PRO A 161 0.76 -34.51 4.54
N ASP A 162 0.74 -33.65 5.55
CA ASP A 162 -0.21 -33.72 6.67
C ASP A 162 -1.51 -32.94 6.41
N ALA A 163 -1.55 -32.20 5.31
CA ALA A 163 -2.74 -31.41 4.95
C ALA A 163 -3.79 -32.31 4.30
N SER A 164 -4.98 -32.44 4.93
CA SER A 164 -6.15 -32.99 4.25
C SER A 164 -6.38 -32.32 2.89
N SER A 165 -6.73 -33.08 1.86
CA SER A 165 -6.94 -32.52 0.51
C SER A 165 -7.97 -31.39 0.56
N PHE A 166 -7.82 -30.39 -0.35
CA PHE A 166 -8.78 -29.27 -0.45
C PHE A 166 -10.22 -29.77 -0.55
N GLY A 167 -10.45 -30.82 -1.33
CA GLY A 167 -11.76 -31.44 -1.47
C GLY A 167 -12.29 -32.07 -0.16
N GLN A 168 -11.41 -32.67 0.66
CA GLN A 168 -11.80 -33.19 1.98
C GLN A 168 -12.12 -32.06 2.96
N ARG A 169 -11.36 -30.97 2.95
CA ARG A 169 -11.66 -29.78 3.78
C ARG A 169 -12.97 -29.11 3.36
N MET A 170 -13.17 -28.93 2.06
CA MET A 170 -14.40 -28.36 1.51
C MET A 170 -15.61 -29.25 1.84
N ARG A 171 -15.49 -30.57 1.63
CA ARG A 171 -16.54 -31.55 1.97
C ARG A 171 -16.82 -31.56 3.48
N GLY A 172 -15.79 -31.53 4.33
CA GLY A 172 -15.95 -31.44 5.78
C GLY A 172 -16.67 -30.16 6.19
N TRP A 173 -16.31 -29.03 5.59
CA TRP A 173 -16.94 -27.74 5.85
C TRP A 173 -18.41 -27.68 5.37
N LEU A 174 -18.72 -28.26 4.20
CA LEU A 174 -20.09 -28.31 3.66
C LEU A 174 -21.01 -29.31 4.40
N ILE A 175 -20.47 -30.46 4.84
CA ILE A 175 -21.27 -31.52 5.46
C ILE A 175 -21.45 -31.30 6.97
N ARG A 176 -20.46 -30.72 7.63
CA ARG A 176 -20.50 -30.43 9.09
C ARG A 176 -19.83 -29.07 9.34
N PRO A 177 -20.54 -27.97 9.14
CA PRO A 177 -20.02 -26.66 9.51
C PRO A 177 -20.02 -26.52 11.05
N GLU A 178 -19.02 -27.07 11.72
CA GLU A 178 -18.80 -26.83 13.16
C GLU A 178 -18.19 -25.43 13.33
N TRP A 179 -19.04 -24.42 13.33
CA TRP A 179 -18.66 -23.04 13.60
C TRP A 179 -18.43 -22.86 15.12
N LYS A 180 -17.29 -23.33 15.62
CA LYS A 180 -16.85 -23.00 16.98
C LYS A 180 -16.12 -21.67 16.97
N ILE A 181 -16.85 -20.56 17.05
CA ILE A 181 -16.25 -19.24 17.22
C ILE A 181 -15.83 -19.09 18.68
N THR A 182 -14.54 -19.24 18.95
CA THR A 182 -14.00 -19.00 20.29
C THR A 182 -13.70 -17.51 20.43
N ILE A 183 -14.57 -16.81 21.16
CA ILE A 183 -14.37 -15.38 21.46
C ILE A 183 -13.35 -15.28 22.61
N THR A 184 -12.14 -14.90 22.26
CA THR A 184 -11.06 -14.61 23.22
C THR A 184 -10.84 -13.11 23.33
N PRO A 185 -10.22 -12.58 24.40
CA PRO A 185 -9.84 -11.16 24.46
C PRO A 185 -8.97 -10.72 23.26
N TRP A 186 -8.15 -11.63 22.72
CA TRP A 186 -7.39 -11.39 21.49
C TRP A 186 -8.30 -11.19 20.28
N THR A 187 -9.30 -12.04 20.10
CA THR A 187 -10.27 -11.95 19.01
C THR A 187 -11.01 -10.62 19.06
N VAL A 188 -11.49 -10.22 20.24
CA VAL A 188 -12.16 -8.91 20.44
C VAL A 188 -11.24 -7.76 20.05
N MET A 189 -9.99 -7.78 20.51
CA MET A 189 -9.01 -6.74 20.21
C MET A 189 -8.71 -6.65 18.70
N VAL A 190 -8.56 -7.77 18.01
CA VAL A 190 -8.36 -7.82 16.55
C VAL A 190 -9.59 -7.25 15.82
N VAL A 191 -10.79 -7.64 16.21
CA VAL A 191 -12.04 -7.12 15.60
C VAL A 191 -12.15 -5.61 15.80
N LEU A 192 -11.92 -5.12 17.02
CA LEU A 192 -11.93 -3.66 17.28
C LEU A 192 -10.86 -2.93 16.47
N SER A 193 -9.68 -3.52 16.31
CA SER A 193 -8.60 -2.97 15.48
C SER A 193 -9.01 -2.90 14.01
N VAL A 194 -9.66 -3.94 13.49
CA VAL A 194 -10.17 -3.95 12.11
C VAL A 194 -11.25 -2.88 11.91
N LEU A 195 -12.21 -2.78 12.85
CA LEU A 195 -13.26 -1.76 12.78
C LEU A 195 -12.69 -0.34 12.82
N LEU A 196 -11.72 -0.09 13.69
CA LEU A 196 -11.04 1.20 13.76
C LEU A 196 -10.33 1.55 12.45
N VAL A 197 -9.61 0.60 11.86
CA VAL A 197 -8.90 0.80 10.59
C VAL A 197 -9.87 1.02 9.44
N LEU A 198 -10.98 0.27 9.38
CA LEU A 198 -12.03 0.48 8.39
C LEU A 198 -12.69 1.86 8.56
N PHE A 199 -12.91 2.31 9.80
CA PHE A 199 -13.37 3.67 10.06
C PHE A 199 -12.40 4.70 9.44
N PHE A 200 -11.10 4.66 9.73
CA PHE A 200 -10.13 5.58 9.12
C PHE A 200 -10.12 5.54 7.59
N ARG A 201 -10.41 4.38 7.01
CA ARG A 201 -10.35 4.16 5.56
C ARG A 201 -11.61 4.66 4.84
N PHE A 202 -12.81 4.50 5.44
CA PHE A 202 -14.08 4.74 4.77
C PHE A 202 -14.89 5.91 5.33
N ASP A 203 -14.59 6.40 6.55
CA ASP A 203 -15.27 7.57 7.10
C ASP A 203 -15.13 8.76 6.16
N ARG A 204 -16.26 9.40 5.83
CA ARG A 204 -16.36 10.53 4.91
C ARG A 204 -15.63 10.33 3.57
N LEU A 205 -15.61 9.10 3.04
CA LEU A 205 -14.84 8.78 1.82
C LEU A 205 -15.35 9.60 0.61
N ALA A 206 -16.64 9.82 0.49
CA ALA A 206 -17.21 10.64 -0.59
C ALA A 206 -16.77 12.11 -0.51
N GLU A 207 -16.61 12.64 0.71
CA GLU A 207 -16.37 14.05 0.96
C GLU A 207 -14.89 14.43 0.96
N VAL A 208 -14.01 13.56 1.44
CA VAL A 208 -12.59 13.86 1.65
C VAL A 208 -11.67 13.03 0.73
N PRO A 209 -11.02 13.68 -0.27
CA PRO A 209 -11.24 15.04 -0.78
C PRO A 209 -12.54 15.15 -1.58
N GLY A 210 -13.19 16.32 -1.60
CA GLY A 210 -14.49 16.51 -2.22
C GLY A 210 -14.47 16.79 -3.72
N GLU A 211 -13.30 17.08 -4.30
CA GLU A 211 -13.14 17.44 -5.71
C GLU A 211 -12.21 16.50 -6.47
N MET A 212 -12.39 16.46 -7.76
CA MET A 212 -11.49 15.82 -8.72
C MET A 212 -10.48 16.82 -9.30
N PHE A 213 -9.40 16.31 -9.88
CA PHE A 213 -8.54 17.07 -10.78
C PHE A 213 -8.28 16.26 -12.06
N SER A 214 -7.69 16.87 -13.11
CA SER A 214 -7.62 16.33 -14.49
C SER A 214 -7.23 14.87 -14.61
N ASP A 215 -6.31 14.39 -13.75
CA ASP A 215 -5.93 12.98 -13.74
C ASP A 215 -7.10 12.00 -13.48
N HIS A 216 -8.15 12.44 -12.77
CA HIS A 216 -9.34 11.61 -12.54
C HIS A 216 -10.21 11.47 -13.79
N ALA A 217 -10.34 12.54 -14.61
CA ALA A 217 -11.07 12.46 -15.87
C ALA A 217 -10.51 11.37 -16.77
N GLU A 218 -9.17 11.34 -16.94
CA GLU A 218 -8.51 10.32 -17.75
C GLU A 218 -8.80 8.89 -17.26
N LYS A 219 -8.84 8.68 -15.92
CA LYS A 219 -9.13 7.35 -15.39
C LYS A 219 -10.59 6.96 -15.59
N LEU A 220 -11.52 7.89 -15.43
CA LEU A 220 -12.93 7.61 -15.62
C LEU A 220 -13.26 7.34 -17.10
N LEU A 221 -12.57 7.99 -18.03
CA LEU A 221 -12.68 7.68 -19.46
C LEU A 221 -12.13 6.29 -19.79
N ASP A 222 -10.98 5.89 -19.19
CA ASP A 222 -10.47 4.53 -19.35
C ASP A 222 -11.41 3.47 -18.72
N VAL A 223 -12.07 3.82 -17.60
CA VAL A 223 -13.13 2.97 -17.00
C VAL A 223 -14.34 2.87 -17.91
N ALA A 224 -14.72 3.97 -18.57
CA ALA A 224 -15.81 3.96 -19.54
C ALA A 224 -15.52 3.02 -20.73
N ASP A 225 -14.27 3.01 -21.24
CA ASP A 225 -13.86 2.07 -22.29
C ASP A 225 -14.02 0.62 -21.80
N VAL A 226 -13.64 0.31 -20.55
CA VAL A 226 -13.83 -1.03 -19.96
C VAL A 226 -15.32 -1.41 -19.92
N LEU A 227 -16.18 -0.50 -19.46
CA LEU A 227 -17.63 -0.73 -19.39
C LEU A 227 -18.28 -0.85 -20.77
N ALA A 228 -17.68 -0.22 -21.79
CA ALA A 228 -18.07 -0.37 -23.19
C ALA A 228 -17.56 -1.67 -23.83
N GLY A 229 -16.81 -2.52 -23.09
CA GLY A 229 -16.31 -3.80 -23.56
C GLY A 229 -14.89 -3.77 -24.14
N GLU A 230 -14.17 -2.66 -24.03
CA GLU A 230 -12.78 -2.59 -24.44
C GLU A 230 -11.85 -3.15 -23.33
N HIS A 231 -11.53 -4.42 -23.42
CA HIS A 231 -10.72 -5.12 -22.43
C HIS A 231 -9.22 -5.04 -22.76
N ARG A 232 -8.63 -3.85 -22.63
CA ARG A 232 -7.21 -3.61 -22.96
C ARG A 232 -6.25 -4.14 -21.89
N ILE A 233 -5.08 -4.62 -22.30
CA ILE A 233 -3.97 -5.02 -21.43
C ILE A 233 -3.27 -3.77 -20.88
N PHE A 234 -3.12 -2.76 -21.74
CA PHE A 234 -2.50 -1.47 -21.41
C PHE A 234 -3.29 -0.34 -22.05
N PHE A 235 -3.63 0.68 -21.28
CA PHE A 235 -4.46 1.81 -21.73
C PHE A 235 -3.54 2.96 -22.17
N PRO A 236 -3.67 3.43 -23.43
CA PRO A 236 -2.72 4.40 -24.00
C PRO A 236 -2.96 5.86 -23.56
N ARG A 237 -4.15 6.24 -23.07
CA ARG A 237 -4.44 7.63 -22.69
C ARG A 237 -3.40 8.19 -21.73
N ASN A 238 -3.12 9.48 -21.87
CA ASN A 238 -2.22 10.25 -21.00
C ASN A 238 -0.89 9.50 -20.74
N THR A 239 -0.14 9.21 -21.82
CA THR A 239 1.17 8.53 -21.79
C THR A 239 1.15 7.10 -21.23
N GLY A 240 0.01 6.43 -21.30
CA GLY A 240 -0.15 5.01 -21.00
C GLY A 240 -0.22 4.64 -19.51
N ARG A 241 -1.04 3.63 -19.21
CA ARG A 241 -1.25 3.13 -17.86
C ARG A 241 -1.56 1.64 -17.83
N GLU A 242 -1.12 0.98 -16.77
CA GLU A 242 -1.47 -0.41 -16.44
C GLU A 242 -2.94 -0.52 -16.00
N ALA A 243 -3.57 -1.66 -16.27
CA ALA A 243 -5.02 -1.84 -16.32
C ALA A 243 -5.74 -2.06 -14.98
N ILE A 244 -5.07 -2.54 -13.92
CA ILE A 244 -5.74 -3.04 -12.69
C ILE A 244 -6.71 -2.02 -12.10
N GLN A 245 -6.34 -0.73 -12.03
CA GLN A 245 -7.22 0.29 -11.46
C GLN A 245 -8.53 0.40 -12.23
N PHE A 246 -8.49 0.32 -13.57
CA PHE A 246 -9.66 0.53 -14.41
C PHE A 246 -10.64 -0.63 -14.28
N TYR A 247 -10.16 -1.88 -14.36
CA TYR A 247 -10.99 -3.07 -14.13
C TYR A 247 -11.60 -3.10 -12.73
N LEU A 248 -10.80 -2.76 -11.70
CA LEU A 248 -11.30 -2.69 -10.33
C LEU A 248 -12.38 -1.61 -10.17
N THR A 249 -12.16 -0.43 -10.78
CA THR A 249 -13.13 0.66 -10.69
C THR A 249 -14.40 0.36 -11.47
N ALA A 250 -14.28 -0.28 -12.66
CA ALA A 250 -15.44 -0.76 -13.42
C ALA A 250 -16.26 -1.77 -12.60
N ALA A 251 -15.59 -2.74 -11.97
CA ALA A 251 -16.27 -3.70 -11.09
C ALA A 251 -16.94 -3.00 -9.88
N VAL A 252 -16.32 -2.00 -9.29
CA VAL A 252 -16.94 -1.19 -8.20
C VAL A 252 -18.15 -0.43 -8.72
N ALA A 253 -18.04 0.22 -9.88
CA ALA A 253 -19.15 0.99 -10.48
C ALA A 253 -20.39 0.12 -10.70
N GLU A 254 -20.20 -1.10 -11.20
CA GLU A 254 -21.29 -2.08 -11.44
C GLU A 254 -21.82 -2.67 -10.12
N LEU A 255 -20.94 -3.19 -9.25
CA LEU A 255 -21.36 -3.91 -8.04
C LEU A 255 -22.04 -3.00 -7.02
N PHE A 256 -21.61 -1.74 -6.90
CA PHE A 256 -22.19 -0.77 -5.96
C PHE A 256 -23.16 0.21 -6.62
N GLY A 257 -23.38 0.12 -7.94
CA GLY A 257 -24.27 1.03 -8.66
C GLY A 257 -23.83 2.50 -8.65
N THR A 258 -22.52 2.74 -8.46
CA THR A 258 -21.98 4.11 -8.33
C THR A 258 -21.63 4.76 -9.68
N GLY A 259 -21.67 3.99 -10.76
CA GLY A 259 -21.43 4.46 -12.13
C GLY A 259 -20.04 5.07 -12.34
N LEU A 260 -19.90 5.84 -13.42
CA LEU A 260 -18.69 6.59 -13.73
C LEU A 260 -18.59 7.84 -12.83
N SER A 261 -18.01 7.69 -11.67
CA SER A 261 -17.98 8.73 -10.65
C SER A 261 -16.70 8.73 -9.82
N PHE A 262 -16.44 9.83 -9.13
CA PHE A 262 -15.28 9.93 -8.23
C PHE A 262 -15.33 8.90 -7.10
N ILE A 263 -16.52 8.62 -6.57
CA ILE A 263 -16.67 7.65 -5.47
C ILE A 263 -16.30 6.22 -5.92
N SER A 264 -16.55 5.86 -7.18
CA SER A 264 -16.15 4.56 -7.74
C SER A 264 -14.63 4.38 -7.74
N LEU A 265 -13.88 5.42 -8.15
CA LEU A 265 -12.42 5.44 -8.04
C LEU A 265 -11.94 5.30 -6.59
N LYS A 266 -12.57 6.05 -5.68
CA LYS A 266 -12.19 6.10 -4.26
C LYS A 266 -12.45 4.78 -3.53
N ILE A 267 -13.59 4.14 -3.77
CA ILE A 267 -13.89 2.82 -3.18
C ILE A 267 -12.85 1.80 -3.64
N GLY A 268 -12.56 1.72 -4.94
CA GLY A 268 -11.56 0.80 -5.48
C GLY A 268 -10.19 1.00 -4.85
N THR A 269 -9.72 2.25 -4.76
CA THR A 269 -8.41 2.56 -4.18
C THR A 269 -8.36 2.39 -2.65
N ALA A 270 -9.46 2.67 -1.94
CA ALA A 270 -9.56 2.42 -0.50
C ALA A 270 -9.51 0.91 -0.18
N LEU A 271 -10.19 0.07 -0.97
CA LEU A 271 -10.11 -1.39 -0.85
C LEU A 271 -8.70 -1.92 -1.05
N LEU A 272 -7.96 -1.39 -2.04
CA LEU A 272 -6.53 -1.73 -2.24
C LEU A 272 -5.67 -1.31 -1.05
N GLY A 273 -5.94 -0.15 -0.46
CA GLY A 273 -5.27 0.30 0.76
C GLY A 273 -5.53 -0.61 1.96
N VAL A 274 -6.76 -1.15 2.08
CA VAL A 274 -7.10 -2.16 3.11
C VAL A 274 -6.41 -3.49 2.82
N PHE A 275 -6.34 -3.91 1.56
CA PHE A 275 -5.72 -5.18 1.15
C PHE A 275 -4.25 -5.32 1.56
N ALA A 276 -3.49 -4.22 1.62
CA ALA A 276 -2.09 -4.24 2.08
C ALA A 276 -1.95 -4.63 3.57
N LEU A 277 -2.91 -4.22 4.40
CA LEU A 277 -2.77 -4.24 5.86
C LEU A 277 -2.68 -5.64 6.49
N PRO A 278 -3.46 -6.66 6.06
CA PRO A 278 -3.29 -8.04 6.54
C PRO A 278 -1.87 -8.57 6.30
N PHE A 279 -1.23 -8.20 5.19
CA PHE A 279 0.13 -8.63 4.89
C PHE A 279 1.18 -7.86 5.71
N ILE A 280 0.92 -6.61 6.07
CA ILE A 280 1.74 -5.86 7.05
C ILE A 280 1.64 -6.52 8.42
N TYR A 281 0.42 -6.93 8.87
CA TYR A 281 0.23 -7.71 10.09
C TYR A 281 1.02 -9.03 10.05
N LEU A 282 0.86 -9.80 8.97
CA LEU A 282 1.48 -11.11 8.83
C LEU A 282 3.01 -11.01 8.79
N LEU A 283 3.54 -10.01 8.08
CA LEU A 283 4.98 -9.75 8.02
C LEU A 283 5.53 -9.30 9.38
N GLY A 284 4.86 -8.39 10.06
CA GLY A 284 5.23 -7.96 11.41
C GLY A 284 5.19 -9.11 12.42
N LYS A 285 4.18 -9.99 12.32
CA LYS A 285 4.11 -11.23 13.12
C LYS A 285 5.25 -12.19 12.79
N GLU A 286 5.63 -12.31 11.52
CA GLU A 286 6.72 -13.18 11.09
C GLU A 286 8.09 -12.65 11.54
N ILE A 287 8.32 -11.34 11.51
CA ILE A 287 9.57 -10.70 11.93
C ILE A 287 9.75 -10.68 13.45
N GLY A 288 8.67 -10.46 14.18
CA GLY A 288 8.68 -10.37 15.64
C GLY A 288 7.69 -11.33 16.28
N ASN A 289 6.52 -10.81 16.62
CA ASN A 289 5.46 -11.58 17.25
C ASN A 289 4.07 -11.01 16.88
N ARG A 290 2.98 -11.63 17.40
CA ARG A 290 1.62 -11.18 17.10
C ARG A 290 1.32 -9.71 17.49
N TRP A 291 2.04 -9.15 18.47
CA TRP A 291 1.88 -7.77 18.90
C TRP A 291 2.53 -6.81 17.94
N VAL A 292 3.75 -7.13 17.44
CA VAL A 292 4.39 -6.36 16.36
C VAL A 292 3.47 -6.31 15.13
N GLY A 293 2.87 -7.47 14.75
CA GLY A 293 1.90 -7.51 13.66
C GLY A 293 0.71 -6.58 13.91
N LEU A 294 0.08 -6.66 15.09
CA LEU A 294 -1.09 -5.86 15.43
C LEU A 294 -0.78 -4.36 15.50
N PHE A 295 0.35 -3.99 16.10
CA PHE A 295 0.76 -2.58 16.17
C PHE A 295 1.11 -2.02 14.79
N ALA A 296 1.78 -2.81 13.92
CA ALA A 296 2.05 -2.41 12.54
C ALA A 296 0.75 -2.21 11.74
N PHE A 297 -0.23 -3.13 11.90
CA PHE A 297 -1.55 -3.03 11.30
C PHE A 297 -2.30 -1.77 11.76
N LEU A 298 -2.34 -1.49 13.07
CA LEU A 298 -3.03 -0.34 13.64
C LEU A 298 -2.36 0.98 13.19
N LEU A 299 -1.04 1.10 13.37
CA LEU A 299 -0.32 2.31 13.02
C LEU A 299 -0.43 2.60 11.52
N ALA A 300 -0.23 1.60 10.64
CA ALA A 300 -0.39 1.78 9.19
C ALA A 300 -1.84 2.04 8.78
N GLY A 301 -2.81 1.46 9.49
CA GLY A 301 -4.23 1.61 9.22
C GLY A 301 -4.75 3.01 9.53
N MET A 302 -4.29 3.61 10.64
CA MET A 302 -4.70 4.95 11.07
C MET A 302 -3.88 6.07 10.41
N ALA A 303 -2.62 5.79 10.01
CA ALA A 303 -1.68 6.82 9.60
C ALA A 303 -2.13 7.64 8.40
N TYR A 304 -1.75 8.92 8.42
CA TYR A 304 -1.98 9.89 7.38
C TYR A 304 -1.51 9.43 5.99
N TRP A 305 -0.25 9.03 5.86
CA TRP A 305 0.35 8.66 4.58
C TRP A 305 -0.41 7.54 3.83
N PRO A 306 -0.64 6.32 4.40
CA PRO A 306 -1.42 5.29 3.71
C PRO A 306 -2.87 5.69 3.45
N ASN A 307 -3.48 6.53 4.31
CA ASN A 307 -4.85 6.98 4.13
C ASN A 307 -4.98 7.95 2.95
N VAL A 308 -4.15 8.97 2.86
CA VAL A 308 -4.23 9.96 1.77
C VAL A 308 -4.03 9.31 0.40
N ILE A 309 -2.99 8.48 0.23
CA ILE A 309 -2.75 7.81 -1.07
C ILE A 309 -3.85 6.82 -1.47
N SER A 310 -4.65 6.33 -0.51
CA SER A 310 -5.77 5.42 -0.76
C SER A 310 -7.08 6.14 -1.03
N ARG A 311 -7.27 7.35 -0.50
CA ARG A 311 -8.54 8.11 -0.58
C ARG A 311 -8.64 8.99 -1.82
N VAL A 312 -7.52 9.34 -2.43
CA VAL A 312 -7.47 10.28 -3.56
C VAL A 312 -8.04 9.72 -4.88
N GLY A 313 -8.41 8.44 -4.95
CA GLY A 313 -9.00 7.84 -6.15
C GLY A 313 -7.99 7.55 -7.28
N LEU A 314 -6.69 7.54 -6.99
CA LEU A 314 -5.62 7.26 -7.94
C LEU A 314 -4.90 5.95 -7.62
N ARG A 315 -4.23 5.37 -8.61
CA ARG A 315 -3.59 4.04 -8.55
C ARG A 315 -2.46 3.87 -7.52
N PHE A 316 -2.21 4.87 -6.69
CA PHE A 316 -1.10 4.91 -5.73
C PHE A 316 -1.06 3.74 -4.73
N PRO A 317 -2.20 3.29 -4.16
CA PRO A 317 -2.20 2.18 -3.21
C PRO A 317 -1.85 0.83 -3.83
N LEU A 318 -1.85 0.69 -5.17
CA LEU A 318 -1.41 -0.53 -5.84
C LEU A 318 0.06 -0.87 -5.52
N TYR A 319 0.89 0.13 -5.25
CA TYR A 319 2.29 -0.11 -4.90
C TYR A 319 2.43 -0.83 -3.55
N PRO A 320 1.94 -0.31 -2.40
CA PRO A 320 1.97 -1.06 -1.15
C PRO A 320 1.08 -2.31 -1.16
N ALA A 321 -0.04 -2.31 -1.90
CA ALA A 321 -0.96 -3.45 -1.96
C ALA A 321 -0.29 -4.73 -2.44
N PHE A 322 0.61 -4.65 -3.42
CA PHE A 322 1.31 -5.82 -3.94
C PHE A 322 2.74 -5.96 -3.42
N ALA A 323 3.38 -4.89 -2.97
CA ALA A 323 4.67 -5.00 -2.29
C ALA A 323 4.55 -5.71 -0.93
N ALA A 324 3.49 -5.45 -0.15
CA ALA A 324 3.31 -6.07 1.17
C ALA A 324 3.20 -7.60 1.11
N PRO A 325 2.33 -8.23 0.29
CA PRO A 325 2.31 -9.69 0.15
C PRO A 325 3.60 -10.24 -0.47
N THR A 326 4.20 -9.56 -1.45
CA THR A 326 5.48 -9.97 -2.03
C THR A 326 6.56 -10.08 -0.96
N LEU A 327 6.73 -9.05 -0.13
CA LEU A 327 7.71 -9.04 0.97
C LEU A 327 7.37 -10.05 2.06
N TYR A 328 6.09 -10.20 2.42
CA TYR A 328 5.68 -11.19 3.40
C TYR A 328 6.03 -12.62 2.98
N PHE A 329 5.62 -13.01 1.78
CA PHE A 329 5.89 -14.35 1.29
C PHE A 329 7.39 -14.58 1.02
N LEU A 330 8.11 -13.56 0.53
CA LEU A 330 9.57 -13.64 0.36
C LEU A 330 10.29 -13.88 1.69
N VAL A 331 10.00 -13.07 2.71
CA VAL A 331 10.63 -13.20 4.03
C VAL A 331 10.27 -14.53 4.67
N ARG A 332 9.00 -14.94 4.62
CA ARG A 332 8.55 -16.23 5.15
C ARG A 332 9.20 -17.40 4.41
N GLY A 333 9.30 -17.31 3.07
CA GLY A 333 9.95 -18.32 2.24
C GLY A 333 11.43 -18.50 2.56
N LEU A 334 12.16 -17.39 2.77
CA LEU A 334 13.56 -17.43 3.18
C LEU A 334 13.74 -18.01 4.58
N ARG A 335 12.95 -17.60 5.55
CA ARG A 335 13.04 -18.03 6.95
C ARG A 335 12.57 -19.46 7.15
N ARG A 336 11.42 -19.83 6.60
CA ARG A 336 10.83 -21.18 6.75
C ARG A 336 11.30 -22.17 5.71
N ARG A 337 12.15 -21.73 4.77
CA ARG A 337 12.66 -22.54 3.67
C ARG A 337 11.52 -23.24 2.90
N ASN A 338 10.45 -22.50 2.60
CA ASN A 338 9.26 -23.01 1.94
C ASN A 338 9.18 -22.48 0.51
N ARG A 339 9.30 -23.37 -0.50
CA ARG A 339 9.22 -23.01 -1.91
C ARG A 339 7.86 -22.41 -2.29
N ASN A 340 6.77 -22.87 -1.72
CA ASN A 340 5.44 -22.36 -2.04
C ASN A 340 5.31 -20.86 -1.74
N ASP A 341 6.01 -20.38 -0.71
CA ASP A 341 6.06 -18.96 -0.40
C ASP A 341 6.77 -18.15 -1.48
N PHE A 342 7.86 -18.68 -2.08
CA PHE A 342 8.49 -18.02 -3.23
C PHE A 342 7.58 -17.96 -4.45
N LEU A 343 6.77 -19.00 -4.69
CA LEU A 343 5.78 -18.98 -5.78
C LEU A 343 4.70 -17.92 -5.53
N LEU A 344 4.22 -17.81 -4.30
CA LEU A 344 3.25 -16.77 -3.91
C LEU A 344 3.87 -15.37 -3.99
N ALA A 345 5.12 -15.20 -3.56
CA ALA A 345 5.84 -13.94 -3.75
C ALA A 345 5.95 -13.56 -5.23
N GLY A 346 6.24 -14.53 -6.11
CA GLY A 346 6.27 -14.34 -7.56
C GLY A 346 4.91 -13.97 -8.15
N LEU A 347 3.84 -14.60 -7.67
CA LEU A 347 2.47 -14.28 -8.07
C LEU A 347 2.11 -12.82 -7.75
N PHE A 348 2.30 -12.39 -6.49
CA PHE A 348 1.99 -11.03 -6.09
C PHE A 348 2.92 -9.99 -6.72
N LEU A 349 4.20 -10.31 -6.91
CA LEU A 349 5.12 -9.48 -7.66
C LEU A 349 4.62 -9.26 -9.10
N GLY A 350 4.27 -10.34 -9.79
CA GLY A 350 3.75 -10.28 -11.16
C GLY A 350 2.48 -9.44 -11.27
N ILE A 351 1.51 -9.62 -10.37
CA ILE A 351 0.29 -8.80 -10.32
C ILE A 351 0.65 -7.33 -10.08
N GLY A 352 1.57 -7.04 -9.15
CA GLY A 352 2.01 -5.69 -8.85
C GLY A 352 2.57 -4.92 -10.06
N LEU A 353 3.21 -5.62 -11.00
CA LEU A 353 3.73 -5.04 -12.24
C LEU A 353 2.63 -4.57 -13.21
N HIS A 354 1.38 -5.03 -13.06
CA HIS A 354 0.21 -4.54 -13.77
C HIS A 354 -0.51 -3.38 -13.05
N GLY A 355 0.03 -2.88 -11.94
CA GLY A 355 -0.64 -1.90 -11.09
C GLY A 355 -0.14 -0.47 -11.28
N TYR A 356 0.98 -0.15 -10.67
CA TYR A 356 1.54 1.18 -10.64
C TYR A 356 3.02 1.15 -11.03
N SER A 357 3.45 2.08 -11.87
CA SER A 357 4.81 2.10 -12.42
C SER A 357 5.93 2.07 -11.37
N ALA A 358 5.70 2.59 -10.15
CA ALA A 358 6.65 2.48 -9.06
C ALA A 358 6.93 1.02 -8.63
N ALA A 359 5.94 0.12 -8.79
CA ALA A 359 6.11 -1.30 -8.47
C ALA A 359 7.15 -2.02 -9.35
N ARG A 360 7.54 -1.42 -10.49
CA ARG A 360 8.61 -1.93 -11.38
C ARG A 360 9.98 -2.00 -10.67
N PHE A 361 10.13 -1.36 -9.52
CA PHE A 361 11.35 -1.45 -8.71
C PHE A 361 11.34 -2.62 -7.71
N VAL A 362 10.19 -3.21 -7.40
CA VAL A 362 10.08 -4.33 -6.43
C VAL A 362 10.91 -5.56 -6.83
N PRO A 363 11.04 -5.94 -8.12
CA PRO A 363 11.94 -7.02 -8.53
C PRO A 363 13.39 -6.81 -8.06
N VAL A 364 13.89 -5.57 -8.12
CA VAL A 364 15.24 -5.22 -7.64
C VAL A 364 15.32 -5.41 -6.13
N VAL A 365 14.30 -5.00 -5.39
CA VAL A 365 14.23 -5.21 -3.92
C VAL A 365 14.25 -6.69 -3.57
N VAL A 366 13.52 -7.53 -4.32
CA VAL A 366 13.51 -9.00 -4.14
C VAL A 366 14.91 -9.60 -4.36
N VAL A 367 15.58 -9.20 -5.43
CA VAL A 367 16.96 -9.69 -5.73
C VAL A 367 17.93 -9.26 -4.62
N ILE A 368 17.87 -8.01 -4.18
CA ILE A 368 18.72 -7.50 -3.09
C ILE A 368 18.43 -8.23 -1.78
N ALA A 369 17.14 -8.49 -1.44
CA ALA A 369 16.76 -9.26 -0.26
C ALA A 369 17.35 -10.65 -0.25
N VAL A 370 17.26 -11.36 -1.39
CA VAL A 370 17.87 -12.69 -1.56
C VAL A 370 19.40 -12.60 -1.50
N GLY A 371 20.01 -11.57 -2.08
CA GLY A 371 21.45 -11.32 -2.01
C GLY A 371 21.92 -11.07 -0.57
N ILE A 372 21.19 -10.24 0.20
CA ILE A 372 21.49 -10.02 1.62
C ILE A 372 21.40 -11.36 2.38
N TYR A 373 20.32 -12.13 2.21
CA TYR A 373 20.18 -13.44 2.84
C TYR A 373 21.37 -14.36 2.46
N TRP A 374 21.70 -14.43 1.17
CA TRP A 374 22.76 -15.31 0.63
C TRP A 374 24.15 -15.02 1.20
N LEU A 375 24.44 -13.74 1.51
CA LEU A 375 25.70 -13.29 2.09
C LEU A 375 25.82 -13.59 3.60
N HIS A 376 24.71 -13.86 4.28
CA HIS A 376 24.70 -14.09 5.72
C HIS A 376 24.85 -15.59 6.07
N SER A 377 25.28 -15.86 7.30
CA SER A 377 25.49 -17.22 7.84
C SER A 377 24.20 -18.06 7.84
N GLN A 378 23.04 -17.43 7.97
CA GLN A 378 21.74 -18.09 7.96
C GLN A 378 21.44 -18.83 6.63
N ALA A 379 22.08 -18.43 5.53
CA ALA A 379 21.99 -19.11 4.24
C ALA A 379 22.90 -20.32 4.11
N ALA A 380 23.77 -20.59 5.09
CA ALA A 380 24.70 -21.71 5.02
C ALA A 380 23.96 -23.05 4.78
N GLY A 381 24.47 -23.87 3.88
CA GLY A 381 23.84 -25.14 3.48
C GLY A 381 22.61 -25.02 2.57
N ASN A 382 22.10 -23.81 2.30
CA ASN A 382 20.89 -23.62 1.50
C ASN A 382 21.05 -22.63 0.32
N ARG A 383 22.26 -22.12 0.09
CA ARG A 383 22.53 -21.06 -0.91
C ARG A 383 22.08 -21.41 -2.32
N ARG A 384 22.36 -22.63 -2.79
CA ARG A 384 21.99 -23.10 -4.12
C ARG A 384 20.48 -23.22 -4.28
N GLN A 385 19.79 -23.76 -3.26
CA GLN A 385 18.34 -23.94 -3.25
C GLN A 385 17.60 -22.59 -3.28
N VAL A 386 18.13 -21.59 -2.57
CA VAL A 386 17.55 -20.22 -2.57
C VAL A 386 17.66 -19.57 -3.96
N ILE A 387 18.75 -19.79 -4.69
CA ILE A 387 18.86 -19.31 -6.09
C ILE A 387 17.79 -19.98 -6.97
N TRP A 388 17.58 -21.29 -6.84
CA TRP A 388 16.51 -21.97 -7.58
C TRP A 388 15.12 -21.49 -7.17
N ALA A 389 14.91 -21.17 -5.89
CA ALA A 389 13.66 -20.58 -5.42
C ALA A 389 13.44 -19.17 -5.99
N LEU A 390 14.50 -18.36 -6.09
CA LEU A 390 14.45 -17.05 -6.77
C LEU A 390 14.12 -17.20 -8.26
N VAL A 391 14.70 -18.19 -8.94
CA VAL A 391 14.35 -18.49 -10.35
C VAL A 391 12.89 -18.89 -10.48
N ALA A 392 12.37 -19.72 -9.57
CA ALA A 392 10.98 -20.10 -9.57
C ALA A 392 10.04 -18.90 -9.30
N LEU A 393 10.40 -18.00 -8.36
CA LEU A 393 9.70 -16.75 -8.11
C LEU A 393 9.68 -15.87 -9.37
N ALA A 394 10.83 -15.65 -9.99
CA ALA A 394 10.94 -14.84 -11.20
C ALA A 394 10.12 -15.45 -12.36
N PHE A 395 10.15 -16.78 -12.51
CA PHE A 395 9.39 -17.47 -13.53
C PHE A 395 7.88 -17.31 -13.34
N VAL A 396 7.37 -17.48 -12.11
CA VAL A 396 5.94 -17.21 -11.82
C VAL A 396 5.60 -15.75 -12.05
N SER A 397 6.46 -14.82 -11.63
CA SER A 397 6.24 -13.38 -11.90
C SER A 397 6.16 -13.06 -13.38
N LEU A 398 7.03 -13.69 -14.21
CA LEU A 398 7.00 -13.53 -15.67
C LEU A 398 5.75 -14.13 -16.30
N ILE A 399 5.25 -15.27 -15.79
CA ILE A 399 3.97 -15.85 -16.25
C ILE A 399 2.81 -14.88 -16.01
N VAL A 400 2.76 -14.27 -14.83
CA VAL A 400 1.73 -13.27 -14.54
C VAL A 400 1.91 -12.03 -15.40
N PHE A 401 3.13 -11.61 -15.64
CA PHE A 401 3.48 -10.46 -16.47
C PHE A 401 3.31 -10.69 -17.98
N LEU A 402 3.06 -11.93 -18.41
CA LEU A 402 3.04 -12.36 -19.81
C LEU A 402 2.19 -11.48 -20.75
N PRO A 403 0.93 -11.08 -20.38
CA PRO A 403 0.13 -10.20 -21.25
C PRO A 403 0.80 -8.86 -21.50
N LEU A 404 1.33 -8.24 -20.42
CA LEU A 404 1.98 -6.94 -20.52
C LEU A 404 3.34 -7.05 -21.23
N MET A 405 4.05 -8.16 -21.07
CA MET A 405 5.30 -8.44 -21.82
C MET A 405 5.00 -8.54 -23.33
N ARG A 406 3.90 -9.18 -23.73
CA ARG A 406 3.48 -9.24 -25.15
C ARG A 406 3.20 -7.85 -25.67
N TYR A 407 2.45 -7.03 -24.93
CA TYR A 407 2.20 -5.64 -25.28
C TYR A 407 3.50 -4.84 -25.49
N ILE A 408 4.46 -4.95 -24.57
CA ILE A 408 5.75 -4.24 -24.64
C ILE A 408 6.53 -4.58 -25.91
N LEU A 409 6.49 -5.84 -26.35
CA LEU A 409 7.19 -6.28 -27.58
C LEU A 409 6.49 -5.82 -28.87
N GLU A 410 5.21 -5.48 -28.82
CA GLU A 410 4.45 -4.90 -29.93
C GLU A 410 4.45 -3.37 -29.91
N ASP A 411 4.75 -2.74 -28.76
CA ASP A 411 4.68 -1.30 -28.57
C ASP A 411 5.84 -0.59 -29.27
N THR A 412 5.61 -0.29 -30.55
CA THR A 412 6.57 0.50 -31.39
C THR A 412 6.65 1.96 -30.95
N SER A 413 5.66 2.47 -30.20
CA SER A 413 5.62 3.84 -29.67
C SER A 413 6.49 4.02 -28.42
N GLY A 414 6.92 2.93 -27.77
CA GLY A 414 7.67 2.96 -26.52
C GLY A 414 6.87 3.50 -25.32
N MET A 415 5.54 3.53 -25.42
CA MET A 415 4.64 4.16 -24.45
C MET A 415 4.76 3.53 -23.05
N PHE A 416 4.98 2.20 -22.97
CA PHE A 416 5.21 1.54 -21.68
C PHE A 416 6.45 2.09 -20.97
N GLY A 417 7.53 2.36 -21.69
CA GLY A 417 8.79 2.90 -21.19
C GLY A 417 8.76 4.40 -20.94
N TYR A 418 7.93 5.13 -21.66
CA TYR A 418 7.94 6.59 -21.76
C TYR A 418 7.97 7.28 -20.39
N ARG A 419 7.07 6.89 -19.46
CA ARG A 419 7.00 7.50 -18.12
C ARG A 419 8.27 7.29 -17.28
N ALA A 420 8.94 6.16 -17.43
CA ALA A 420 10.18 5.91 -16.71
C ALA A 420 11.34 6.69 -17.30
N LEU A 421 11.44 6.71 -18.64
CA LEU A 421 12.50 7.41 -19.37
C LEU A 421 12.43 8.93 -19.20
N THR A 422 11.24 9.52 -19.31
CA THR A 422 11.06 10.98 -19.11
C THR A 422 11.42 11.42 -17.70
N ARG A 423 11.26 10.55 -16.68
CA ARG A 423 11.68 10.86 -15.31
C ARG A 423 13.18 10.75 -15.07
N LEU A 424 13.86 9.91 -15.83
CA LEU A 424 15.33 9.81 -15.78
C LEU A 424 16.04 10.96 -16.53
N GLY A 425 15.32 11.64 -17.41
CA GLY A 425 15.80 12.72 -18.27
C GLY A 425 15.64 12.38 -19.76
N SER A 426 15.15 13.32 -20.53
CA SER A 426 14.96 13.21 -21.98
C SER A 426 15.45 14.48 -22.69
N VAL A 427 15.47 14.44 -24.03
CA VAL A 427 15.78 15.63 -24.83
C VAL A 427 14.78 16.74 -24.56
N GLU A 428 13.51 16.42 -24.41
CA GLU A 428 12.43 17.36 -24.11
C GLU A 428 12.51 17.92 -22.69
N ARG A 429 13.10 17.15 -21.76
CA ARG A 429 13.27 17.57 -20.38
C ARG A 429 14.67 17.19 -19.88
N PRO A 430 15.67 18.04 -20.16
CA PRO A 430 17.04 17.82 -19.72
C PRO A 430 17.15 17.92 -18.19
N LEU A 431 18.16 17.27 -17.63
CA LEU A 431 18.41 17.32 -16.20
C LEU A 431 18.89 18.72 -15.78
N PRO A 432 18.36 19.28 -14.67
CA PRO A 432 18.75 20.62 -14.20
C PRO A 432 20.16 20.67 -13.59
N ALA A 433 20.75 19.51 -13.25
CA ALA A 433 22.10 19.38 -12.68
C ALA A 433 22.67 17.97 -13.00
N PRO A 434 23.93 17.67 -12.70
CA PRO A 434 24.48 16.32 -12.86
C PRO A 434 23.64 15.25 -12.15
N ALA A 435 23.34 14.15 -12.85
CA ALA A 435 22.42 13.09 -12.39
C ALA A 435 22.74 12.58 -10.97
N TRP A 436 24.03 12.40 -10.66
CA TRP A 436 24.45 11.91 -9.32
C TRP A 436 24.15 12.92 -8.20
N GLN A 437 24.27 14.24 -8.46
CA GLN A 437 23.94 15.28 -7.47
C GLN A 437 22.43 15.30 -7.20
N ILE A 438 21.62 15.23 -8.25
CA ILE A 438 20.17 15.16 -8.14
C ILE A 438 19.78 13.90 -7.36
N LEU A 439 20.37 12.74 -7.72
CA LEU A 439 20.07 11.48 -7.04
C LEU A 439 20.41 11.54 -5.54
N LEU A 440 21.57 12.03 -5.16
CA LEU A 440 21.96 12.17 -3.75
C LEU A 440 21.04 13.15 -3.00
N SER A 441 20.71 14.27 -3.61
CA SER A 441 19.72 15.22 -3.05
C SER A 441 18.36 14.57 -2.87
N ASN A 442 17.89 13.83 -3.87
CA ASN A 442 16.61 13.13 -3.84
C ASN A 442 16.58 12.02 -2.77
N LEU A 443 17.67 11.24 -2.65
CA LEU A 443 17.80 10.24 -1.60
C LEU A 443 17.79 10.87 -0.21
N TRP A 444 18.49 11.98 -0.02
CA TRP A 444 18.48 12.71 1.24
C TRP A 444 17.07 13.21 1.59
N LYS A 445 16.40 13.89 0.65
CA LYS A 445 15.03 14.36 0.84
C LYS A 445 14.06 13.21 1.14
N ALA A 446 14.18 12.10 0.41
CA ALA A 446 13.37 10.91 0.66
C ALA A 446 13.66 10.30 2.05
N TRP A 447 14.93 10.28 2.50
CA TRP A 447 15.29 9.77 3.82
C TRP A 447 14.67 10.59 4.96
N ILE A 448 14.77 11.94 4.86
CA ILE A 448 14.26 12.82 5.91
C ILE A 448 12.75 13.04 5.86
N MET A 449 12.06 12.58 4.80
CA MET A 449 10.61 12.80 4.65
C MET A 449 9.79 12.24 5.82
N MET A 450 10.28 11.20 6.48
CA MET A 450 9.60 10.59 7.63
C MET A 450 9.45 11.57 8.80
N PHE A 451 10.42 12.47 8.94
CA PHE A 451 10.59 13.35 10.12
C PHE A 451 10.36 14.82 9.80
N TYR A 452 10.52 15.25 8.53
CA TYR A 452 10.62 16.68 8.22
C TYR A 452 9.66 17.16 7.11
N ASP A 453 9.80 16.65 5.86
CA ASP A 453 9.04 17.16 4.72
C ASP A 453 8.72 16.04 3.72
N ASN A 454 7.43 15.82 3.50
CA ASN A 454 6.90 14.79 2.60
C ASN A 454 6.76 15.24 1.15
N GLY A 455 7.19 16.47 0.82
CA GLY A 455 7.18 17.03 -0.53
C GLY A 455 6.06 18.03 -0.81
N GLY A 456 6.11 18.61 -2.01
CA GLY A 456 5.28 19.75 -2.42
C GLY A 456 4.03 19.40 -3.23
N ILE A 457 3.67 18.13 -3.42
CA ILE A 457 2.54 17.75 -4.28
C ILE A 457 1.24 17.67 -3.48
N TRP A 458 0.43 18.71 -3.57
CA TRP A 458 -0.81 18.88 -2.83
C TRP A 458 -1.86 17.78 -3.06
N VAL A 459 -1.84 17.12 -4.21
CA VAL A 459 -2.82 16.07 -4.59
C VAL A 459 -2.82 14.90 -3.62
N HIS A 460 -1.66 14.54 -3.07
CA HIS A 460 -1.50 13.37 -2.21
C HIS A 460 -0.67 13.63 -0.97
N SER A 461 -0.46 14.90 -0.60
CA SER A 461 0.23 15.27 0.63
C SER A 461 -0.30 16.57 1.22
N VAL A 462 -0.18 16.73 2.53
CA VAL A 462 -0.18 18.05 3.17
C VAL A 462 1.23 18.58 3.01
N VAL A 463 1.37 19.62 2.19
CA VAL A 463 2.67 20.17 1.79
C VAL A 463 3.44 20.72 2.99
N GLY A 464 4.73 20.48 2.98
CA GLY A 464 5.63 21.06 3.96
C GLY A 464 5.52 20.44 5.37
N ARG A 465 5.12 19.18 5.53
CA ARG A 465 5.09 18.48 6.81
C ARG A 465 5.72 17.08 6.74
N PRO A 466 6.02 16.44 7.89
CA PRO A 466 6.47 15.04 7.91
C PRO A 466 5.45 14.06 7.31
N ALA A 467 5.94 12.94 6.76
CA ALA A 467 5.08 11.85 6.31
C ALA A 467 4.44 11.06 7.46
N LEU A 468 5.10 11.03 8.61
CA LEU A 468 4.62 10.37 9.82
C LEU A 468 4.08 11.39 10.84
N ASP A 469 3.16 10.93 11.68
CA ASP A 469 2.75 11.67 12.88
C ASP A 469 3.82 11.60 13.97
N VAL A 470 3.70 12.45 14.99
CA VAL A 470 4.69 12.58 16.07
C VAL A 470 4.99 11.25 16.75
N VAL A 471 3.97 10.48 17.06
CA VAL A 471 4.14 9.21 17.78
C VAL A 471 4.79 8.16 16.88
N THR A 472 4.27 8.02 15.66
CA THR A 472 4.79 7.02 14.70
C THR A 472 6.23 7.33 14.32
N ALA A 473 6.62 8.61 14.13
CA ALA A 473 7.98 9.00 13.81
C ALA A 473 8.96 8.71 14.98
N ALA A 474 8.56 9.03 16.21
CA ALA A 474 9.35 8.70 17.39
C ALA A 474 9.57 7.19 17.57
N LEU A 475 8.50 6.41 17.41
CA LEU A 475 8.55 4.94 17.48
C LEU A 475 9.37 4.33 16.33
N TYR A 476 9.24 4.86 15.10
CA TYR A 476 10.03 4.46 13.95
C TYR A 476 11.52 4.72 14.17
N PHE A 477 11.89 5.89 14.70
CA PHE A 477 13.28 6.20 15.05
C PHE A 477 13.83 5.22 16.08
N LEU A 478 13.13 5.02 17.19
CA LEU A 478 13.56 4.12 18.27
C LEU A 478 13.62 2.67 17.78
N GLY A 479 12.62 2.21 17.04
CA GLY A 479 12.61 0.88 16.43
C GLY A 479 13.77 0.67 15.47
N SER A 480 14.10 1.68 14.66
CA SER A 480 15.26 1.64 13.75
C SER A 480 16.58 1.54 14.51
N VAL A 481 16.76 2.32 15.59
CA VAL A 481 17.95 2.25 16.47
C VAL A 481 18.07 0.86 17.09
N LEU A 482 16.99 0.31 17.64
CA LEU A 482 16.98 -1.02 18.27
C LEU A 482 17.30 -2.14 17.26
N VAL A 483 16.72 -2.09 16.04
CA VAL A 483 16.98 -3.07 14.99
C VAL A 483 18.40 -2.96 14.47
N LEU A 484 18.94 -1.74 14.30
CA LEU A 484 20.34 -1.53 13.92
C LEU A 484 21.30 -2.10 14.98
N ALA A 485 21.03 -1.80 16.25
CA ALA A 485 21.82 -2.32 17.35
C ALA A 485 21.73 -3.85 17.45
N ARG A 486 20.55 -4.45 17.20
CA ARG A 486 20.37 -5.91 17.12
C ARG A 486 21.17 -6.49 15.96
N TYR A 487 21.15 -5.87 14.78
CA TYR A 487 21.96 -6.29 13.62
C TYR A 487 23.46 -6.27 13.94
N ILE A 488 23.97 -5.20 14.54
CA ILE A 488 25.39 -5.10 14.91
C ILE A 488 25.83 -6.27 15.79
N ARG A 489 24.95 -6.71 16.70
CA ARG A 489 25.22 -7.80 17.64
C ARG A 489 25.03 -9.20 17.04
N SER A 490 23.92 -9.41 16.35
CA SER A 490 23.49 -10.75 15.90
C SER A 490 23.87 -11.06 14.46
N ARG A 491 24.15 -10.03 13.63
CA ARG A 491 24.40 -10.15 12.20
C ARG A 491 23.31 -10.97 11.50
N ASN A 492 22.05 -10.76 11.87
CA ASN A 492 20.93 -11.41 11.23
C ASN A 492 20.54 -10.65 9.95
N TRP A 493 20.43 -11.36 8.83
CA TRP A 493 20.10 -10.82 7.53
C TRP A 493 18.81 -10.01 7.49
N LEU A 494 17.80 -10.43 8.28
CA LEU A 494 16.48 -9.83 8.29
C LEU A 494 16.48 -8.42 8.86
N ASP A 495 17.31 -8.17 9.89
CA ASP A 495 17.48 -6.83 10.45
C ASP A 495 18.09 -5.87 9.42
N LEU A 496 19.12 -6.33 8.72
CA LEU A 496 19.74 -5.54 7.65
C LEU A 496 18.77 -5.29 6.50
N PHE A 497 18.06 -6.34 6.07
CA PHE A 497 17.06 -6.20 5.01
C PHE A 497 15.95 -5.22 5.40
N LEU A 498 15.43 -5.30 6.62
CA LEU A 498 14.38 -4.41 7.09
C LEU A 498 14.80 -2.92 7.02
N LEU A 499 16.03 -2.61 7.41
CA LEU A 499 16.57 -1.25 7.33
C LEU A 499 16.84 -0.79 5.89
N ILE A 500 17.47 -1.65 5.06
CA ILE A 500 17.84 -1.32 3.68
C ILE A 500 16.61 -1.30 2.76
N SER A 501 15.57 -2.07 3.05
CA SER A 501 14.35 -2.11 2.23
C SER A 501 13.65 -0.75 2.14
N ILE A 502 13.79 0.12 3.15
CA ILE A 502 13.18 1.46 3.15
C ILE A 502 13.73 2.32 2.01
N PRO A 503 15.02 2.67 1.96
CA PRO A 503 15.55 3.47 0.86
C PRO A 503 15.38 2.78 -0.50
N LEU A 504 15.43 1.44 -0.58
CA LEU A 504 15.18 0.72 -1.81
C LEU A 504 13.74 0.91 -2.31
N LEU A 505 12.74 0.80 -1.44
CA LEU A 505 11.33 1.00 -1.79
C LEU A 505 10.99 2.47 -2.06
N MET A 506 11.86 3.40 -1.69
CA MET A 506 11.74 4.83 -2.01
C MET A 506 12.44 5.21 -3.33
N MET A 507 13.22 4.32 -3.94
CA MET A 507 13.94 4.59 -5.19
C MET A 507 13.06 5.10 -6.34
N PRO A 508 11.80 4.66 -6.52
CA PRO A 508 10.95 5.23 -7.57
C PRO A 508 10.71 6.75 -7.45
N SER A 509 10.77 7.30 -6.23
CA SER A 509 10.78 8.74 -6.02
C SER A 509 12.18 9.33 -6.30
N ALA A 510 13.22 8.78 -5.70
CA ALA A 510 14.59 9.29 -5.83
C ALA A 510 15.11 9.31 -7.29
N LEU A 511 14.70 8.33 -8.10
CA LEU A 511 15.05 8.23 -9.53
C LEU A 511 14.25 9.19 -10.43
N SER A 512 13.39 10.03 -9.89
CA SER A 512 12.70 11.09 -10.64
C SER A 512 13.64 12.29 -10.88
N LEU A 513 14.71 12.08 -11.64
CA LEU A 513 15.83 13.02 -11.79
C LEU A 513 15.45 14.28 -12.57
N ALA A 514 14.57 14.14 -13.57
CA ALA A 514 14.07 15.28 -14.36
C ALA A 514 12.99 16.10 -13.63
N PHE A 515 12.55 15.65 -12.43
CA PHE A 515 11.52 16.31 -11.64
C PHE A 515 11.92 16.35 -10.15
N PRO A 516 13.06 16.97 -9.81
CA PRO A 516 13.55 16.97 -8.43
C PRO A 516 12.67 17.76 -7.46
N GLU A 517 11.83 18.67 -7.99
CA GLU A 517 10.82 19.43 -7.25
C GLU A 517 9.64 18.57 -6.78
N GLU A 518 9.37 17.45 -7.47
CA GLU A 518 8.35 16.48 -7.08
C GLU A 518 8.85 15.46 -6.04
N ASN A 519 10.09 15.58 -5.60
CA ASN A 519 10.68 14.64 -4.65
C ASN A 519 10.93 15.31 -3.28
N PRO A 520 10.57 14.65 -2.18
CA PRO A 520 9.98 13.32 -2.07
C PRO A 520 8.50 13.29 -2.45
N SER A 521 7.95 12.10 -2.68
CA SER A 521 6.58 11.93 -3.14
C SER A 521 5.92 10.73 -2.47
N LEU A 522 4.86 10.97 -1.66
CA LEU A 522 4.18 9.93 -0.88
C LEU A 522 3.68 8.75 -1.71
N ASN A 523 3.23 8.99 -2.94
CA ASN A 523 2.73 7.94 -3.82
C ASN A 523 3.86 7.04 -4.35
N ARG A 524 5.03 7.62 -4.72
CA ARG A 524 6.15 6.86 -5.29
C ARG A 524 7.00 6.17 -4.21
N THR A 525 6.91 6.63 -2.97
CA THR A 525 7.53 5.99 -1.81
C THR A 525 6.58 5.00 -1.11
N GLY A 526 5.36 4.84 -1.61
CA GLY A 526 4.25 4.16 -0.93
C GLY A 526 4.54 2.74 -0.41
N ALA A 527 5.40 1.95 -1.07
CA ALA A 527 5.74 0.62 -0.55
C ALA A 527 6.65 0.64 0.68
N ALA A 528 7.37 1.75 0.94
CA ALA A 528 8.16 1.91 2.17
C ALA A 528 7.28 1.96 3.45
N ILE A 529 5.96 2.18 3.29
CA ILE A 529 4.97 2.00 4.37
C ILE A 529 5.18 0.66 5.08
N VAL A 530 5.45 -0.42 4.34
CA VAL A 530 5.57 -1.77 4.90
C VAL A 530 6.68 -1.86 5.96
N PRO A 531 7.97 -1.63 5.65
CA PRO A 531 9.02 -1.72 6.65
C PRO A 531 8.98 -0.59 7.70
N VAL A 532 8.55 0.63 7.34
CA VAL A 532 8.47 1.77 8.25
C VAL A 532 7.53 1.49 9.41
N PHE A 533 6.31 1.02 9.15
CA PHE A 533 5.34 0.73 10.21
C PHE A 533 5.69 -0.54 11.01
N ILE A 534 6.43 -1.49 10.42
CA ILE A 534 6.97 -2.63 11.17
C ILE A 534 8.06 -2.16 12.14
N LEU A 535 8.95 -1.27 11.74
CA LEU A 535 9.96 -0.70 12.65
C LEU A 535 9.31 0.10 13.78
N ALA A 536 8.30 0.94 13.48
CA ALA A 536 7.55 1.65 14.50
C ALA A 536 6.85 0.68 15.48
N ALA A 537 6.29 -0.41 14.97
CA ALA A 537 5.67 -1.45 15.79
C ALA A 537 6.68 -2.22 16.66
N ILE A 538 7.89 -2.47 16.14
CA ILE A 538 8.99 -3.04 16.94
C ILE A 538 9.37 -2.08 18.09
N GLY A 539 9.43 -0.78 17.82
CA GLY A 539 9.65 0.24 18.83
C GLY A 539 8.60 0.21 19.95
N LEU A 540 7.32 0.16 19.56
CA LEU A 540 6.20 0.11 20.52
C LEU A 540 6.17 -1.21 21.30
N GLU A 541 6.33 -2.34 20.63
CA GLU A 541 6.33 -3.66 21.29
C GLU A 541 7.49 -3.78 22.28
N SER A 542 8.69 -3.32 21.88
CA SER A 542 9.87 -3.30 22.77
C SER A 542 9.63 -2.46 24.04
N LEU A 543 8.94 -1.32 23.89
CA LEU A 543 8.52 -0.48 25.01
C LEU A 543 7.53 -1.23 25.93
N VAL A 544 6.50 -1.82 25.36
CA VAL A 544 5.48 -2.61 26.07
C VAL A 544 6.14 -3.77 26.81
N HIS A 545 7.04 -4.48 26.14
CA HIS A 545 7.78 -5.60 26.73
C HIS A 545 8.65 -5.13 27.92
N SER A 546 9.37 -4.02 27.76
CA SER A 546 10.19 -3.44 28.83
C SER A 546 9.35 -3.09 30.08
N LEU A 547 8.24 -2.37 29.91
CA LEU A 547 7.34 -2.03 31.01
C LEU A 547 6.79 -3.28 31.74
N ARG A 548 6.46 -4.33 31.00
CA ARG A 548 5.91 -5.58 31.56
C ARG A 548 6.95 -6.42 32.29
N THR A 549 8.21 -6.36 31.88
CA THR A 549 9.28 -7.23 32.42
C THR A 549 10.13 -6.57 33.49
N GLN A 550 10.26 -5.23 33.45
CA GLN A 550 11.09 -4.49 34.41
C GLN A 550 10.31 -4.05 35.65
N MET A 551 9.00 -3.91 35.55
CA MET A 551 8.14 -3.53 36.67
C MET A 551 7.46 -4.77 37.31
N LYS A 552 6.93 -4.60 38.54
CA LYS A 552 6.09 -5.62 39.17
C LYS A 552 4.92 -6.00 38.24
N PRO A 553 4.45 -7.27 38.21
CA PRO A 553 3.55 -7.77 37.17
C PRO A 553 2.26 -6.97 36.97
N ILE A 554 1.58 -6.55 38.05
CA ILE A 554 0.32 -5.78 37.93
C ILE A 554 0.58 -4.33 37.48
N PRO A 555 1.42 -3.53 38.17
CA PRO A 555 1.77 -2.18 37.71
C PRO A 555 2.37 -2.15 36.30
N GLY A 556 3.20 -3.13 35.95
CA GLY A 556 3.81 -3.20 34.62
C GLY A 556 2.79 -3.47 33.50
N ARG A 557 1.79 -4.30 33.74
CA ARG A 557 0.69 -4.52 32.79
C ARG A 557 -0.18 -3.28 32.62
N ILE A 558 -0.50 -2.59 33.72
CA ILE A 558 -1.30 -1.36 33.69
C ILE A 558 -0.52 -0.25 32.97
N ALA A 559 0.74 -0.04 33.31
CA ALA A 559 1.60 0.95 32.66
C ALA A 559 1.75 0.68 31.16
N ALA A 560 2.01 -0.57 30.77
CA ALA A 560 2.10 -0.97 29.37
C ALA A 560 0.80 -0.72 28.61
N ALA A 561 -0.34 -1.10 29.17
CA ALA A 561 -1.64 -0.87 28.55
C ALA A 561 -1.97 0.64 28.45
N GLY A 562 -1.74 1.39 29.53
CA GLY A 562 -1.99 2.84 29.57
C GLY A 562 -1.11 3.62 28.58
N VAL A 563 0.19 3.35 28.54
CA VAL A 563 1.12 3.99 27.60
C VAL A 563 0.75 3.65 26.16
N THR A 564 0.45 2.37 25.89
CA THR A 564 0.02 1.94 24.53
C THR A 564 -1.26 2.64 24.11
N ALA A 565 -2.28 2.67 24.96
CA ALA A 565 -3.55 3.33 24.68
C ALA A 565 -3.35 4.85 24.44
N LEU A 566 -2.54 5.50 25.27
CA LEU A 566 -2.24 6.94 25.13
C LEU A 566 -1.54 7.23 23.79
N LEU A 567 -0.50 6.46 23.43
CA LEU A 567 0.23 6.63 22.18
C LEU A 567 -0.66 6.37 20.95
N LEU A 568 -1.44 5.30 20.96
CA LEU A 568 -2.35 4.98 19.85
C LEU A 568 -3.47 6.01 19.73
N LEU A 569 -4.03 6.50 20.84
CA LEU A 569 -5.04 7.55 20.83
C LEU A 569 -4.46 8.87 20.31
N TRP A 570 -3.28 9.28 20.76
CA TRP A 570 -2.62 10.48 20.27
C TRP A 570 -2.34 10.39 18.77
N SER A 571 -1.72 9.29 18.32
CA SER A 571 -1.50 9.03 16.90
C SER A 571 -2.81 9.04 16.11
N GLY A 572 -3.87 8.38 16.61
CA GLY A 572 -5.17 8.34 15.97
C GLY A 572 -5.80 9.73 15.80
N VAL A 573 -5.84 10.53 16.86
CA VAL A 573 -6.39 11.90 16.82
C VAL A 573 -5.61 12.79 15.85
N GLN A 574 -4.27 12.74 15.90
CA GLN A 574 -3.43 13.53 15.00
C GLN A 574 -3.62 13.11 13.55
N ASN A 575 -3.62 11.82 13.25
CA ASN A 575 -3.82 11.32 11.89
C ASN A 575 -5.23 11.60 11.35
N TYR A 576 -6.26 11.52 12.20
CA TYR A 576 -7.62 11.91 11.80
C TYR A 576 -7.68 13.39 11.41
N ASP A 577 -7.13 14.30 12.22
CA ASP A 577 -7.06 15.72 11.89
C ASP A 577 -6.27 15.96 10.59
N LEU A 578 -5.13 15.28 10.41
CA LEU A 578 -4.31 15.37 9.21
C LEU A 578 -5.05 14.96 7.94
N VAL A 579 -5.81 13.88 7.98
CA VAL A 579 -6.54 13.36 6.81
C VAL A 579 -7.83 14.12 6.59
N MET A 580 -8.66 14.24 7.64
CA MET A 580 -10.04 14.72 7.50
C MET A 580 -10.20 16.24 7.50
N ARG A 581 -9.14 16.97 7.95
CA ARG A 581 -9.19 18.45 8.01
C ARG A 581 -8.06 19.10 7.23
N GLN A 582 -6.79 18.79 7.54
CA GLN A 582 -5.67 19.51 6.94
C GLN A 582 -5.50 19.15 5.47
N TYR A 583 -5.50 17.86 5.13
CA TYR A 583 -5.44 17.43 3.74
C TYR A 583 -6.64 17.88 2.93
N ASP A 584 -7.86 17.71 3.46
CA ASP A 584 -9.08 18.16 2.79
C ASP A 584 -9.05 19.66 2.51
N ARG A 585 -8.77 20.47 3.53
CA ARG A 585 -8.67 21.93 3.38
C ARG A 585 -7.67 22.33 2.30
N GLN A 586 -6.47 21.74 2.33
CA GLN A 586 -5.45 22.04 1.34
C GLN A 586 -5.84 21.57 -0.06
N PHE A 587 -6.37 20.36 -0.18
CA PHE A 587 -6.83 19.84 -1.47
C PHE A 587 -7.90 20.72 -2.08
N MET A 588 -8.90 21.11 -1.30
CA MET A 588 -10.00 21.96 -1.73
C MET A 588 -9.56 23.40 -2.07
N ALA A 589 -8.50 23.90 -1.47
CA ALA A 589 -7.93 25.20 -1.82
C ALA A 589 -7.26 25.20 -3.22
N PHE A 590 -6.61 24.09 -3.59
CA PHE A 590 -5.92 23.98 -4.90
C PHE A 590 -6.82 23.42 -6.01
N ALA A 591 -7.72 22.49 -5.72
CA ALA A 591 -8.63 21.92 -6.69
C ALA A 591 -9.68 22.97 -7.14
N TRP A 592 -10.03 22.97 -8.44
CA TRP A 592 -11.11 23.76 -8.96
C TRP A 592 -12.47 23.13 -8.63
N ASN A 593 -13.51 23.97 -8.55
CA ASN A 593 -14.87 23.61 -8.14
C ASN A 593 -15.72 23.03 -9.29
N THR A 594 -15.19 22.02 -9.97
CA THR A 594 -15.87 21.36 -11.10
C THR A 594 -17.22 20.73 -10.70
N SER A 595 -17.40 20.39 -9.41
CA SER A 595 -18.66 19.87 -8.88
C SER A 595 -19.77 20.94 -8.81
N GLU A 596 -19.42 22.21 -8.51
CA GLU A 596 -20.38 23.33 -8.51
C GLU A 596 -20.81 23.66 -9.94
N ILE A 597 -19.85 23.75 -10.87
CA ILE A 597 -20.15 24.00 -12.28
C ILE A 597 -21.00 22.86 -12.85
N GLY A 598 -20.67 21.60 -12.54
CA GLY A 598 -21.46 20.43 -12.95
C GLY A 598 -22.90 20.47 -12.43
N ARG A 599 -23.13 20.93 -11.17
CA ARG A 599 -24.49 21.12 -10.63
C ARG A 599 -25.26 22.20 -11.37
N VAL A 600 -24.63 23.31 -11.71
CA VAL A 600 -25.25 24.39 -12.48
C VAL A 600 -25.67 23.87 -13.86
N ILE A 601 -24.80 23.14 -14.56
CA ILE A 601 -25.13 22.54 -15.87
C ILE A 601 -26.27 21.53 -15.75
N ARG A 602 -26.26 20.69 -14.72
CA ARG A 602 -27.35 19.73 -14.47
C ARG A 602 -28.67 20.45 -14.23
N GLY A 603 -28.68 21.48 -13.37
CA GLY A 603 -29.88 22.29 -13.13
C GLY A 603 -30.39 22.99 -14.38
N PHE A 604 -29.51 23.48 -15.25
CA PHE A 604 -29.88 24.02 -16.55
C PHE A 604 -30.49 22.94 -17.45
N ALA A 605 -29.87 21.77 -17.55
CA ALA A 605 -30.38 20.66 -18.36
C ALA A 605 -31.76 20.19 -17.88
N GLU A 606 -31.97 20.09 -16.57
CA GLU A 606 -33.25 19.69 -15.98
C GLU A 606 -34.36 20.76 -16.16
N SER A 607 -34.00 22.04 -16.16
CA SER A 607 -34.95 23.15 -16.28
C SER A 607 -35.27 23.55 -17.72
N GLN A 608 -34.25 23.56 -18.59
CA GLN A 608 -34.36 23.95 -20.01
C GLN A 608 -34.41 22.74 -20.96
N GLY A 609 -34.17 21.52 -20.45
CA GLY A 609 -34.34 20.27 -21.17
C GLY A 609 -33.23 19.93 -22.18
N ASN A 610 -32.12 20.70 -22.22
CA ASN A 610 -31.06 20.43 -23.20
C ASN A 610 -29.64 20.53 -22.57
N PRO A 611 -29.05 19.40 -22.16
CA PRO A 611 -27.67 19.38 -21.67
C PRO A 611 -26.64 19.74 -22.76
N ASP A 612 -27.02 19.67 -24.06
CA ASP A 612 -26.09 19.95 -25.16
C ASP A 612 -25.91 21.44 -25.45
N SER A 613 -26.81 22.27 -24.94
CA SER A 613 -26.72 23.74 -25.06
C SER A 613 -26.07 24.42 -23.83
N ALA A 614 -25.36 23.66 -22.99
CA ALA A 614 -24.50 24.20 -21.95
C ALA A 614 -23.03 24.07 -22.36
N TYR A 615 -22.22 25.09 -22.05
CA TYR A 615 -20.83 25.18 -22.48
C TYR A 615 -19.96 25.74 -21.36
N VAL A 616 -18.71 25.29 -21.30
CA VAL A 616 -17.65 25.88 -20.46
C VAL A 616 -16.57 26.43 -21.37
N VAL A 617 -16.28 27.71 -21.26
CA VAL A 617 -15.22 28.35 -22.07
C VAL A 617 -13.87 28.01 -21.46
N PRO A 618 -12.98 27.26 -22.15
CA PRO A 618 -11.68 26.91 -21.63
C PRO A 618 -10.82 28.13 -21.34
N TYR A 619 -10.17 28.12 -20.16
CA TYR A 619 -9.21 29.16 -19.79
C TYR A 619 -7.93 28.56 -19.20
N PRO A 620 -6.73 29.11 -19.46
CA PRO A 620 -5.47 28.55 -18.96
C PRO A 620 -5.48 28.35 -17.43
N HIS A 621 -5.10 27.15 -16.99
CA HIS A 621 -4.99 26.77 -15.58
C HIS A 621 -6.30 26.87 -14.78
N TRP A 622 -7.44 26.80 -15.43
CA TRP A 622 -8.76 26.76 -14.84
C TRP A 622 -9.30 25.31 -14.81
N VAL A 623 -10.60 25.11 -14.89
CA VAL A 623 -11.26 23.80 -14.77
C VAL A 623 -10.98 22.89 -15.97
N ASP A 624 -10.92 21.59 -15.70
CA ASP A 624 -10.98 20.58 -16.74
C ASP A 624 -12.45 20.33 -17.10
N THR A 625 -12.83 20.65 -18.32
CA THR A 625 -14.23 20.62 -18.80
C THR A 625 -14.81 19.21 -18.86
N ARG A 626 -13.96 18.18 -18.95
CA ARG A 626 -14.37 16.77 -18.86
C ARG A 626 -14.84 16.41 -17.45
N LEU A 627 -14.18 16.95 -16.41
CA LEU A 627 -14.61 16.77 -15.02
C LEU A 627 -15.96 17.42 -14.76
N VAL A 628 -16.22 18.55 -15.43
CA VAL A 628 -17.53 19.20 -15.37
C VAL A 628 -18.62 18.29 -15.92
N GLY A 629 -18.37 17.62 -17.06
CA GLY A 629 -19.28 16.64 -17.63
C GLY A 629 -19.58 15.46 -16.68
N ILE A 630 -18.53 14.90 -16.07
CA ILE A 630 -18.70 13.82 -15.09
C ILE A 630 -19.57 14.28 -13.90
N ASN A 631 -19.31 15.48 -13.37
CA ASN A 631 -20.05 16.04 -12.23
C ASN A 631 -21.48 16.45 -12.62
N ALA A 632 -21.71 16.83 -13.89
CA ALA A 632 -23.03 17.13 -14.40
C ALA A 632 -23.91 15.87 -14.61
N GLY A 633 -23.31 14.66 -14.57
CA GLY A 633 -24.03 13.40 -14.84
C GLY A 633 -23.94 12.95 -16.30
N TYR A 634 -23.11 13.59 -17.11
CA TYR A 634 -22.84 13.26 -18.51
C TYR A 634 -21.36 12.92 -18.68
N PRO A 635 -20.90 11.78 -18.17
CA PRO A 635 -19.46 11.50 -17.95
C PRO A 635 -18.63 11.35 -19.24
N LEU A 636 -19.30 11.17 -20.40
CA LEU A 636 -18.63 11.06 -21.70
C LEU A 636 -18.63 12.39 -22.47
N LYS A 637 -19.30 13.42 -21.94
CA LYS A 637 -19.38 14.72 -22.59
C LYS A 637 -18.28 15.66 -22.10
N ASP A 638 -17.54 16.24 -23.04
CA ASP A 638 -16.66 17.38 -22.81
C ASP A 638 -17.43 18.66 -23.08
N TYR A 639 -17.57 19.50 -22.08
CA TYR A 639 -18.33 20.77 -22.19
C TYR A 639 -17.49 21.93 -22.72
N ALA A 640 -16.26 21.68 -23.20
CA ALA A 640 -15.40 22.71 -23.77
C ALA A 640 -16.02 23.34 -25.03
N LEU A 641 -16.13 24.66 -25.04
CA LEU A 641 -16.44 25.44 -26.25
C LEU A 641 -15.42 26.59 -26.35
N TRP A 642 -14.55 26.51 -27.34
CA TRP A 642 -13.56 27.55 -27.60
C TRP A 642 -14.16 28.77 -28.26
N PRO A 643 -13.65 30.01 -28.02
CA PRO A 643 -14.20 31.26 -28.56
C PRO A 643 -14.39 31.26 -30.07
N GLU A 644 -13.49 30.58 -30.80
CA GLU A 644 -13.54 30.46 -32.26
C GLU A 644 -14.82 29.77 -32.78
N ASN A 645 -15.44 28.98 -31.91
CA ASN A 645 -16.63 28.16 -32.20
C ASN A 645 -17.94 28.79 -31.70
N PHE A 646 -17.92 29.97 -31.07
CA PHE A 646 -19.15 30.59 -30.54
C PHE A 646 -20.21 30.80 -31.61
N ALA A 647 -19.81 31.21 -32.82
CA ALA A 647 -20.74 31.45 -33.91
C ALA A 647 -21.56 30.20 -34.32
N ALA A 648 -21.00 28.97 -34.14
CA ALA A 648 -21.71 27.75 -34.45
C ALA A 648 -22.94 27.55 -33.54
N THR A 649 -22.93 28.12 -32.34
CA THR A 649 -24.06 27.99 -31.40
C THR A 649 -25.28 28.83 -31.81
N LEU A 650 -25.16 29.75 -32.80
CA LEU A 650 -26.30 30.49 -33.33
C LEU A 650 -27.31 29.61 -34.07
N GLU A 651 -26.84 28.50 -34.66
CA GLU A 651 -27.68 27.57 -35.41
C GLU A 651 -28.54 26.69 -34.48
N GLU A 652 -28.21 26.62 -33.18
CA GLU A 652 -28.97 25.83 -32.21
C GLU A 652 -30.18 26.62 -31.69
N PRO A 653 -31.40 26.09 -31.84
CA PRO A 653 -32.57 26.71 -31.24
C PRO A 653 -32.59 26.43 -29.74
N GLY A 654 -33.12 27.34 -28.94
CA GLY A 654 -33.31 27.13 -27.52
C GLY A 654 -32.39 27.94 -26.63
N ALA A 655 -32.59 27.78 -25.32
CA ALA A 655 -31.77 28.47 -24.32
C ALA A 655 -30.33 27.93 -24.29
N LYS A 656 -29.37 28.80 -24.01
CA LYS A 656 -27.96 28.44 -23.89
C LYS A 656 -27.39 28.93 -22.58
N LEU A 657 -26.42 28.17 -22.06
CA LEU A 657 -25.66 28.53 -20.86
C LEU A 657 -24.17 28.49 -21.15
N PHE A 658 -23.49 29.61 -21.04
CA PHE A 658 -22.04 29.68 -21.13
C PHE A 658 -21.47 29.96 -19.75
N ILE A 659 -20.49 29.16 -19.34
CA ILE A 659 -19.77 29.29 -18.08
C ILE A 659 -18.35 29.75 -18.36
N LEU A 660 -17.93 30.88 -17.74
CA LEU A 660 -16.66 31.53 -17.99
C LEU A 660 -15.88 31.77 -16.71
N TYR A 661 -14.57 31.79 -16.84
CA TYR A 661 -13.70 32.28 -15.78
C TYR A 661 -13.80 33.82 -15.68
N PRO A 662 -13.94 34.41 -14.47
CA PRO A 662 -14.16 35.86 -14.32
C PRO A 662 -13.06 36.74 -14.93
N LYS A 663 -11.85 36.21 -15.15
CA LYS A 663 -10.77 36.96 -15.81
C LYS A 663 -10.82 36.92 -17.34
N ASP A 664 -11.67 36.09 -17.93
CA ASP A 664 -11.85 35.97 -19.36
C ASP A 664 -12.86 36.99 -19.90
N GLN A 665 -12.44 38.24 -19.86
CA GLN A 665 -13.28 39.36 -20.31
C GLN A 665 -13.43 39.39 -21.83
N ASP A 666 -12.44 38.88 -22.59
CA ASP A 666 -12.46 38.87 -24.06
C ASP A 666 -13.55 37.91 -24.57
N SER A 667 -13.61 36.70 -24.03
CA SER A 667 -14.67 35.75 -24.37
C SER A 667 -16.05 36.24 -23.95
N LEU A 668 -16.16 36.90 -22.77
CA LEU A 668 -17.41 37.52 -22.34
C LEU A 668 -17.88 38.61 -23.31
N ALA A 669 -16.99 39.50 -23.73
CA ALA A 669 -17.32 40.54 -24.68
C ALA A 669 -17.80 40.00 -26.05
N GLN A 670 -17.15 38.95 -26.54
CA GLN A 670 -17.61 38.25 -27.76
C GLN A 670 -19.01 37.64 -27.60
N LEU A 671 -19.31 36.98 -26.46
CA LEU A 671 -20.64 36.45 -26.22
C LEU A 671 -21.69 37.55 -26.10
N GLN A 672 -21.39 38.70 -25.49
CA GLN A 672 -22.28 39.83 -25.40
C GLN A 672 -22.58 40.49 -26.77
N GLN A 673 -21.60 40.46 -27.67
CA GLN A 673 -21.81 40.92 -29.07
C GLN A 673 -22.65 39.91 -29.86
N LEU A 674 -22.44 38.62 -29.65
CA LEU A 674 -23.12 37.56 -30.36
C LEU A 674 -24.57 37.39 -29.88
N TYR A 675 -24.78 37.57 -28.58
CA TYR A 675 -26.08 37.43 -27.89
C TYR A 675 -26.43 38.63 -27.03
N PRO A 676 -26.79 39.79 -27.61
CA PRO A 676 -27.10 40.99 -26.83
C PRO A 676 -28.23 40.82 -25.82
N GLN A 677 -29.13 39.85 -26.05
CA GLN A 677 -30.26 39.53 -25.17
C GLN A 677 -29.84 38.64 -24.00
N GLY A 678 -28.60 38.15 -23.94
CA GLY A 678 -28.09 37.32 -22.87
C GLY A 678 -27.97 38.09 -21.56
N SER A 679 -28.06 37.38 -20.44
CA SER A 679 -27.90 37.90 -19.09
C SER A 679 -26.71 37.33 -18.40
N LEU A 680 -25.86 38.20 -17.84
CA LEU A 680 -24.71 37.81 -17.05
C LEU A 680 -25.11 37.70 -15.57
N GLN A 681 -24.77 36.56 -14.98
CA GLN A 681 -24.89 36.32 -13.54
C GLN A 681 -23.54 35.84 -12.99
N VAL A 682 -23.24 36.20 -11.76
CA VAL A 682 -22.08 35.72 -11.03
C VAL A 682 -22.53 34.58 -10.11
N TYR A 683 -21.92 33.43 -10.25
CA TYR A 683 -22.08 32.37 -9.27
C TYR A 683 -21.12 32.60 -8.11
N ASP A 684 -21.65 32.85 -6.94
CA ASP A 684 -20.88 33.00 -5.71
C ASP A 684 -20.55 31.61 -5.15
N SER A 685 -19.30 31.21 -5.31
CA SER A 685 -18.84 29.89 -4.88
C SER A 685 -18.75 29.84 -3.36
N VAL A 686 -19.12 28.69 -2.78
CA VAL A 686 -18.88 28.44 -1.34
C VAL A 686 -17.39 28.40 -0.99
N ARG A 687 -16.51 28.54 -1.99
CA ARG A 687 -15.04 28.51 -1.86
C ARG A 687 -14.45 29.83 -2.32
N ASP A 688 -13.71 30.46 -1.44
CA ASP A 688 -13.07 31.74 -1.70
C ASP A 688 -12.26 31.73 -3.01
N GLY A 689 -12.50 32.71 -3.89
CA GLY A 689 -11.79 32.88 -5.14
C GLY A 689 -12.11 31.84 -6.23
N LYS A 690 -13.21 31.11 -6.11
CA LYS A 690 -13.66 30.13 -7.10
C LYS A 690 -14.96 30.53 -7.80
N ASP A 691 -15.36 31.79 -7.71
CA ASP A 691 -16.51 32.33 -8.42
C ASP A 691 -16.36 32.14 -9.93
N PHE A 692 -17.48 32.03 -10.62
CA PHE A 692 -17.50 31.95 -12.08
C PHE A 692 -18.70 32.69 -12.66
N TYR A 693 -18.59 33.07 -13.91
CA TYR A 693 -19.65 33.74 -14.64
C TYR A 693 -20.57 32.73 -15.32
N MET A 694 -21.86 32.99 -15.27
CA MET A 694 -22.92 32.31 -16.01
C MET A 694 -23.53 33.32 -16.98
N TYR A 695 -23.33 33.09 -18.26
CA TYR A 695 -23.96 33.87 -19.29
C TYR A 695 -25.13 33.08 -19.89
N TYR A 696 -26.33 33.43 -19.51
CA TYR A 696 -27.56 32.77 -19.94
C TYR A 696 -28.15 33.49 -21.14
N VAL A 697 -28.42 32.74 -22.21
CA VAL A 697 -29.11 33.21 -23.42
C VAL A 697 -30.50 32.57 -23.49
N PRO A 698 -31.59 33.38 -23.45
CA PRO A 698 -32.94 32.83 -23.59
C PRO A 698 -33.18 32.22 -24.98
N PRO A 699 -34.18 31.33 -25.11
CA PRO A 699 -34.53 30.80 -26.43
C PRO A 699 -34.83 31.96 -27.41
N MET A 700 -34.32 31.86 -28.63
CA MET A 700 -34.75 32.81 -29.66
C MET A 700 -36.26 32.62 -29.88
N ALA A 701 -37.03 33.72 -29.82
CA ALA A 701 -38.40 33.65 -30.17
C ALA A 701 -38.51 33.06 -31.58
N SER A 702 -39.15 31.90 -31.72
CA SER A 702 -39.49 31.42 -33.03
C SER A 702 -40.35 32.51 -33.67
N ASP A 703 -39.89 33.07 -34.79
CA ASP A 703 -40.73 33.87 -35.67
C ASP A 703 -41.92 32.99 -36.12
N THR A 704 -42.92 32.89 -35.21
CA THR A 704 -44.26 32.50 -35.64
C THR A 704 -44.87 33.71 -36.31
N GLY A 705 -44.25 34.08 -37.42
CA GLY A 705 -44.80 35.06 -38.35
C GLY A 705 -45.97 34.46 -39.11
N GLY A 706 -47.06 35.06 -38.88
CA GLY A 706 -48.37 34.98 -39.36
C GLY A 706 -48.77 34.27 -40.64
#